data_2c69e9471e8eb627198a8fae2e4eb498
#
_entry.id   2c69e9471e8eb627198a8fae2e4eb498
#
_cell.length_a   1.000
_cell.length_b   1.000
_cell.length_c   1.000
_cell.angle_alpha   90.00
_cell.angle_beta   90.00
_cell.angle_gamma   90.00
#
_symmetry.space_group_name_H-M   'P 1'
#
loop_
_entity.id
_entity.type
_entity.pdbx_description
1 polymer ?
#
loop_
_entity_poly.entity_id
_entity_poly.type
_entity_poly.pdbx_seq_one_letter_code
_entity_poly.pdbx_strand_id
1 'polypeptide(L)'
;LYQDLIERVRKYHPSDDISMIEKAYRLADNAHQGQVRKSGEPYIIHPLCVAIILADLELDKETIVAGLLHDVVEDTVMTVEQVGEQFGTDVAFLVDGVTKLQHLHLADNSGNKTEAQLEMQAENLRKMFMAMAKDIRVIMIKLADRLHNMRTLKHMPHEKQIRIARETMDIYAPIAQRLGISKIKVELDDLSLKYLEPDVYYDLVDKIAMRKSEREKYIQGIVDEVSEHIKKAGIEAKIDGRIKHFFSIYKKMKNQHKTIDQIYDLFAVRIIVDTVKDCYAALGVIHEMYKPIPGRFKDYIAMPKANMYQSLHTTLIGSSGQPFEIQIRTYEMHRVAEYGIAAHWKYKEASDGKKVEAQEEEKLAWLRQILEWQREMSDNKEFMNMLKSDLDLFSDSVYCFTPTGDVKTLPAGSTPIDFAYNVHTAVGNKMIGARVNGKLVTIDYEIQNGDRVEILTSQNSKGPSRDWLTVVKSTQAKNKINQWFKNEVKEENITKGKDQFNTYCKARSINLGEIMKPEYQAAVMKKYGFMDWDSVLAAIGHGALKEGQIANRMQELYEKDHPKVMTNEEVLASIAENNANQAKQMRPHSKNGIVVKGIHDVAVRFSKCCSPVPGDEIVGFVTRGRGISIHRTDCINVLNLPEIERARLIEAEWEPSDTGADGEKYMAEINIFAHNRSGLLADISKTLTERNIDIQTMNTRTNKQGIATLSTSFEISSREELNQIVAKLRNIESVIDIERTTG
;
A
#
# COMPACT_ATOMS: atom_id res chain seq x y z
N LEU A 1 12.95 -3.06 -33.64
CA LEU A 1 12.98 -2.82 -32.20
C LEU A 1 14.23 -3.41 -31.54
N TYR A 2 14.56 -4.71 -31.78
CA TYR A 2 15.76 -5.31 -31.17
C TYR A 2 17.05 -4.58 -31.61
N GLN A 3 17.21 -4.32 -32.90
CA GLN A 3 18.37 -3.53 -33.40
C GLN A 3 18.41 -2.11 -32.83
N ASP A 4 17.26 -1.46 -32.69
CA ASP A 4 17.14 -0.14 -32.06
C ASP A 4 17.58 -0.16 -30.59
N LEU A 5 17.19 -1.22 -29.83
CA LEU A 5 17.68 -1.42 -28.46
C LEU A 5 19.20 -1.50 -28.42
N ILE A 6 19.80 -2.33 -29.27
CA ILE A 6 21.25 -2.53 -29.30
C ILE A 6 22.00 -1.24 -29.70
N GLU A 7 21.50 -0.50 -30.70
CA GLU A 7 22.08 0.79 -31.08
C GLU A 7 22.05 1.81 -29.95
N ARG A 8 20.94 1.86 -29.18
CA ARG A 8 20.81 2.74 -28.00
C ARG A 8 21.78 2.37 -26.91
N VAL A 9 21.89 1.08 -26.58
CA VAL A 9 22.82 0.59 -25.54
C VAL A 9 24.26 0.91 -25.91
N ARG A 10 24.69 0.64 -27.15
CA ARG A 10 26.03 0.93 -27.63
C ARG A 10 26.44 2.41 -27.58
N LYS A 11 25.48 3.34 -27.62
CA LYS A 11 25.76 4.78 -27.53
C LYS A 11 26.32 5.22 -26.18
N TYR A 12 25.94 4.55 -25.10
CA TYR A 12 26.34 4.98 -23.76
C TYR A 12 27.10 3.93 -22.95
N HIS A 13 26.97 2.65 -23.28
CA HIS A 13 27.61 1.59 -22.51
C HIS A 13 29.10 1.46 -22.88
N PRO A 14 30.00 1.38 -21.89
CA PRO A 14 31.46 1.33 -22.15
C PRO A 14 31.93 0.02 -22.80
N SER A 15 31.16 -1.06 -22.67
CA SER A 15 31.50 -2.38 -23.25
C SER A 15 30.60 -2.70 -24.44
N ASP A 16 31.21 -3.15 -25.55
CA ASP A 16 30.50 -3.64 -26.74
C ASP A 16 29.88 -5.05 -26.56
N ASP A 17 30.11 -5.71 -25.41
CA ASP A 17 29.54 -7.00 -25.13
C ASP A 17 28.06 -6.89 -24.81
N ILE A 18 27.22 -7.34 -25.75
CA ILE A 18 25.76 -7.39 -25.68
C ILE A 18 25.23 -8.82 -25.53
N SER A 19 26.11 -9.82 -25.32
CA SER A 19 25.74 -11.23 -25.29
C SER A 19 24.64 -11.57 -24.28
N MET A 20 24.68 -10.93 -23.12
CA MET A 20 23.68 -11.09 -22.06
C MET A 20 22.29 -10.57 -22.50
N ILE A 21 22.25 -9.42 -23.16
CA ILE A 21 21.00 -8.81 -23.68
C ILE A 21 20.42 -9.69 -24.81
N GLU A 22 21.28 -10.19 -25.71
CA GLU A 22 20.86 -11.07 -26.78
C GLU A 22 20.29 -12.38 -26.23
N LYS A 23 20.96 -13.00 -25.25
CA LYS A 23 20.50 -14.21 -24.56
C LYS A 23 19.13 -13.98 -23.91
N ALA A 24 18.96 -12.85 -23.20
CA ALA A 24 17.69 -12.49 -22.55
C ALA A 24 16.56 -12.27 -23.56
N TYR A 25 16.84 -11.58 -24.68
CA TYR A 25 15.87 -11.40 -25.75
C TYR A 25 15.41 -12.72 -26.35
N ARG A 26 16.35 -13.63 -26.69
CA ARG A 26 16.01 -14.95 -27.24
C ARG A 26 15.19 -15.79 -26.26
N LEU A 27 15.53 -15.73 -24.97
CA LEU A 27 14.78 -16.40 -23.92
C LEU A 27 13.34 -15.86 -23.81
N ALA A 28 13.19 -14.52 -23.74
CA ALA A 28 11.88 -13.89 -23.64
C ALA A 28 11.01 -14.15 -24.90
N ASP A 29 11.60 -14.10 -26.09
CA ASP A 29 10.92 -14.38 -27.36
C ASP A 29 10.39 -15.82 -27.40
N ASN A 30 11.22 -16.80 -27.01
CA ASN A 30 10.82 -18.21 -26.93
C ASN A 30 9.76 -18.46 -25.84
N ALA A 31 9.90 -17.82 -24.67
CA ALA A 31 8.99 -17.99 -23.55
C ALA A 31 7.58 -17.44 -23.83
N HIS A 32 7.49 -16.37 -24.61
CA HIS A 32 6.23 -15.72 -25.01
C HIS A 32 5.75 -16.15 -26.41
N GLN A 33 6.34 -17.21 -26.98
CA GLN A 33 5.95 -17.67 -28.32
C GLN A 33 4.47 -18.03 -28.39
N GLY A 34 3.76 -17.48 -29.37
CA GLY A 34 2.31 -17.68 -29.56
C GLY A 34 1.42 -16.81 -28.66
N GLN A 35 1.97 -16.06 -27.72
CA GLN A 35 1.21 -15.10 -26.94
C GLN A 35 1.05 -13.79 -27.72
N VAL A 36 -0.16 -13.21 -27.65
CA VAL A 36 -0.48 -11.91 -28.28
C VAL A 36 -1.10 -10.94 -27.25
N ARG A 37 -0.77 -9.68 -27.39
CA ARG A 37 -1.38 -8.63 -26.57
C ARG A 37 -2.81 -8.29 -27.06
N LYS A 38 -3.55 -7.51 -26.29
CA LYS A 38 -4.88 -7.01 -26.69
C LYS A 38 -4.85 -6.11 -27.92
N SER A 39 -3.69 -5.56 -28.28
CA SER A 39 -3.45 -4.85 -29.52
C SER A 39 -3.39 -5.76 -30.76
N GLY A 40 -3.29 -7.10 -30.57
CA GLY A 40 -3.04 -8.07 -31.62
C GLY A 40 -1.56 -8.27 -31.97
N GLU A 41 -0.64 -7.52 -31.34
CA GLU A 41 0.81 -7.64 -31.56
C GLU A 41 1.40 -8.81 -30.75
N PRO A 42 2.53 -9.43 -31.22
CA PRO A 42 3.28 -10.42 -30.44
C PRO A 42 3.68 -9.86 -29.09
N TYR A 43 3.60 -10.70 -28.03
CA TYR A 43 3.84 -10.26 -26.66
C TYR A 43 5.25 -9.70 -26.45
N ILE A 44 6.28 -10.26 -27.12
CA ILE A 44 7.69 -9.83 -27.04
C ILE A 44 7.92 -8.34 -27.33
N ILE A 45 7.01 -7.69 -28.05
CA ILE A 45 7.10 -6.24 -28.33
C ILE A 45 7.08 -5.44 -27.03
N HIS A 46 6.34 -5.90 -26.01
CA HIS A 46 6.25 -5.22 -24.73
C HIS A 46 7.58 -5.17 -23.98
N PRO A 47 8.20 -6.31 -23.60
CA PRO A 47 9.48 -6.28 -22.92
C PRO A 47 10.59 -5.61 -23.73
N LEU A 48 10.55 -5.69 -25.07
CA LEU A 48 11.47 -4.90 -25.92
C LEU A 48 11.27 -3.39 -25.77
N CYS A 49 10.03 -2.92 -25.79
CA CYS A 49 9.75 -1.49 -25.59
C CYS A 49 10.13 -1.03 -24.17
N VAL A 50 9.90 -1.87 -23.14
CA VAL A 50 10.35 -1.60 -21.77
C VAL A 50 11.88 -1.48 -21.72
N ALA A 51 12.61 -2.42 -22.33
CA ALA A 51 14.06 -2.38 -22.42
C ALA A 51 14.59 -1.15 -23.17
N ILE A 52 13.91 -0.72 -24.24
CA ILE A 52 14.24 0.52 -24.97
C ILE A 52 14.05 1.75 -24.07
N ILE A 53 12.97 1.83 -23.29
CA ILE A 53 12.76 2.93 -22.33
C ILE A 53 13.88 2.96 -21.28
N LEU A 54 14.30 1.79 -20.77
CA LEU A 54 15.39 1.68 -19.81
C LEU A 54 16.74 2.07 -20.44
N ALA A 55 16.99 1.67 -21.69
CA ALA A 55 18.16 2.10 -22.45
C ALA A 55 18.18 3.62 -22.71
N ASP A 56 17.01 4.22 -22.96
CA ASP A 56 16.85 5.68 -23.08
C ASP A 56 17.13 6.43 -21.78
N LEU A 57 17.10 5.74 -20.64
CA LEU A 57 17.51 6.24 -19.32
C LEU A 57 18.99 5.96 -19.01
N GLU A 58 19.74 5.36 -19.95
CA GLU A 58 21.15 5.01 -19.84
C GLU A 58 21.47 4.08 -18.62
N LEU A 59 20.57 3.09 -18.34
CA LEU A 59 20.73 2.15 -17.23
C LEU A 59 21.66 0.98 -17.58
N ASP A 60 22.13 0.26 -16.56
CA ASP A 60 23.06 -0.87 -16.68
C ASP A 60 22.45 -2.06 -17.45
N LYS A 61 23.29 -3.00 -17.87
CA LYS A 61 22.90 -4.18 -18.65
C LYS A 61 21.95 -5.08 -17.87
N GLU A 62 22.22 -5.24 -16.58
CA GLU A 62 21.43 -6.07 -15.67
C GLU A 62 19.98 -5.55 -15.58
N THR A 63 19.80 -4.25 -15.52
CA THR A 63 18.47 -3.61 -15.51
C THR A 63 17.76 -3.78 -16.85
N ILE A 64 18.47 -3.67 -17.97
CA ILE A 64 17.89 -3.88 -19.32
C ILE A 64 17.47 -5.35 -19.48
N VAL A 65 18.32 -6.29 -19.06
CA VAL A 65 18.04 -7.73 -19.08
C VAL A 65 16.84 -8.06 -18.18
N ALA A 66 16.79 -7.50 -16.97
CA ALA A 66 15.63 -7.65 -16.10
C ALA A 66 14.35 -7.07 -16.72
N GLY A 67 14.46 -5.94 -17.45
CA GLY A 67 13.35 -5.36 -18.21
C GLY A 67 12.87 -6.26 -19.37
N LEU A 68 13.77 -7.01 -20.02
CA LEU A 68 13.39 -8.02 -21.02
C LEU A 68 12.71 -9.24 -20.42
N LEU A 69 13.07 -9.61 -19.17
CA LEU A 69 12.63 -10.84 -18.51
C LEU A 69 11.53 -10.62 -17.45
N HIS A 70 11.08 -9.38 -17.22
CA HIS A 70 10.20 -9.05 -16.08
C HIS A 70 8.87 -9.80 -16.08
N ASP A 71 8.29 -10.10 -17.25
CA ASP A 71 7.05 -10.85 -17.40
C ASP A 71 7.26 -12.36 -17.59
N VAL A 72 8.51 -12.82 -17.85
CA VAL A 72 8.78 -14.23 -18.15
C VAL A 72 8.46 -15.13 -16.95
N VAL A 73 8.77 -14.69 -15.73
CA VAL A 73 8.49 -15.46 -14.51
C VAL A 73 6.99 -15.47 -14.17
N GLU A 74 6.26 -14.42 -14.54
CA GLU A 74 4.82 -14.30 -14.25
C GLU A 74 3.96 -15.06 -15.26
N ASP A 75 4.25 -14.86 -16.55
CA ASP A 75 3.38 -15.31 -17.64
C ASP A 75 3.82 -16.67 -18.24
N THR A 76 4.91 -17.26 -17.74
CA THR A 76 5.44 -18.54 -18.25
C THR A 76 5.80 -19.53 -17.13
N VAL A 77 6.37 -20.67 -17.49
CA VAL A 77 6.77 -21.75 -16.54
C VAL A 77 8.17 -21.51 -15.92
N MET A 78 8.85 -20.44 -16.29
CA MET A 78 10.20 -20.16 -15.79
C MET A 78 10.16 -19.64 -14.35
N THR A 79 11.12 -20.10 -13.53
CA THR A 79 11.24 -19.66 -12.13
C THR A 79 12.34 -18.63 -11.94
N VAL A 80 12.27 -17.88 -10.82
CA VAL A 80 13.30 -16.87 -10.44
C VAL A 80 14.68 -17.53 -10.29
N GLU A 81 14.73 -18.75 -9.75
CA GLU A 81 15.97 -19.51 -9.57
C GLU A 81 16.62 -19.83 -10.92
N GLN A 82 15.84 -20.21 -11.91
CA GLN A 82 16.33 -20.48 -13.29
C GLN A 82 16.85 -19.20 -13.97
N VAL A 83 16.22 -18.06 -13.70
CA VAL A 83 16.75 -16.76 -14.15
C VAL A 83 18.09 -16.47 -13.47
N GLY A 84 18.21 -16.75 -12.16
CA GLY A 84 19.44 -16.56 -11.41
C GLY A 84 20.61 -17.42 -11.91
N GLU A 85 20.35 -18.69 -12.24
CA GLU A 85 21.35 -19.60 -12.82
C GLU A 85 21.87 -19.12 -14.19
N GLN A 86 21.00 -18.49 -14.99
CA GLN A 86 21.32 -18.10 -16.35
C GLN A 86 21.89 -16.69 -16.50
N PHE A 87 21.47 -15.73 -15.65
CA PHE A 87 21.77 -14.30 -15.78
C PHE A 87 22.38 -13.68 -14.51
N GLY A 88 22.52 -14.47 -13.45
CA GLY A 88 23.09 -14.01 -12.18
C GLY A 88 22.03 -13.56 -11.16
N THR A 89 22.50 -13.42 -9.91
CA THR A 89 21.65 -13.12 -8.74
C THR A 89 21.01 -11.74 -8.82
N ASP A 90 21.70 -10.77 -9.41
CA ASP A 90 21.22 -9.38 -9.51
C ASP A 90 20.01 -9.29 -10.44
N VAL A 91 20.09 -9.93 -11.61
CA VAL A 91 18.94 -9.98 -12.55
C VAL A 91 17.77 -10.72 -11.92
N ALA A 92 18.01 -11.86 -11.27
CA ALA A 92 16.97 -12.63 -10.59
C ALA A 92 16.29 -11.80 -9.49
N PHE A 93 17.06 -11.05 -8.70
CA PHE A 93 16.53 -10.17 -7.67
C PHE A 93 15.65 -9.05 -8.25
N LEU A 94 16.08 -8.42 -9.35
CA LEU A 94 15.31 -7.37 -10.02
C LEU A 94 14.00 -7.92 -10.60
N VAL A 95 14.04 -9.07 -11.26
CA VAL A 95 12.85 -9.73 -11.84
C VAL A 95 11.87 -10.12 -10.72
N ASP A 96 12.35 -10.77 -9.64
CA ASP A 96 11.52 -11.13 -8.47
C ASP A 96 10.87 -9.89 -7.83
N GLY A 97 11.63 -8.80 -7.70
CA GLY A 97 11.13 -7.53 -7.19
C GLY A 97 9.98 -6.97 -8.02
N VAL A 98 10.10 -7.01 -9.35
CA VAL A 98 9.07 -6.50 -10.28
C VAL A 98 7.86 -7.42 -10.30
N THR A 99 8.04 -8.75 -10.35
CA THR A 99 6.98 -9.77 -10.38
C THR A 99 6.11 -9.73 -9.13
N LYS A 100 6.72 -9.64 -7.93
CA LYS A 100 5.98 -9.49 -6.66
C LYS A 100 5.08 -8.25 -6.62
N LEU A 101 5.36 -7.26 -7.45
CA LEU A 101 4.55 -6.05 -7.59
C LEU A 101 3.38 -6.21 -8.57
N GLN A 102 3.39 -7.22 -9.43
CA GLN A 102 2.37 -7.46 -10.47
C GLN A 102 1.22 -8.36 -10.01
N HIS A 103 1.45 -9.33 -9.14
CA HIS A 103 0.39 -10.16 -8.52
C HIS A 103 -0.71 -9.37 -7.79
N LEU A 104 -0.69 -8.07 -7.98
CA LEU A 104 -1.53 -7.07 -7.37
C LEU A 104 -2.69 -6.62 -8.26
N HIS A 105 -2.91 -7.32 -9.38
CA HIS A 105 -4.05 -7.05 -10.25
C HIS A 105 -5.36 -7.36 -9.50
N LEU A 106 -6.01 -6.30 -9.13
CA LEU A 106 -7.32 -6.22 -8.50
C LEU A 106 -8.33 -7.13 -9.19
N ALA A 107 -8.89 -8.05 -8.42
CA ALA A 107 -10.14 -8.72 -8.77
C ALA A 107 -11.23 -7.68 -9.04
N ASP A 108 -12.00 -7.93 -10.06
CA ASP A 108 -12.94 -7.02 -10.73
C ASP A 108 -14.15 -6.56 -9.89
N ASN A 109 -14.62 -5.37 -10.31
CA ASN A 109 -16.01 -4.90 -10.44
C ASN A 109 -16.78 -4.50 -9.19
N SER A 110 -16.85 -3.23 -9.03
CA SER A 110 -18.04 -2.38 -8.84
C SER A 110 -17.69 -1.08 -8.10
N GLY A 111 -18.35 -0.01 -8.38
CA GLY A 111 -18.04 1.37 -8.02
C GLY A 111 -17.92 1.74 -6.53
N ASN A 112 -18.01 0.78 -5.62
CA ASN A 112 -17.67 0.94 -4.21
C ASN A 112 -16.48 0.05 -3.91
N LYS A 113 -15.28 0.65 -3.73
CA LYS A 113 -14.10 -0.07 -3.21
C LYS A 113 -14.45 -0.64 -1.85
N THR A 114 -14.51 -1.96 -1.72
CA THR A 114 -14.63 -2.62 -0.43
C THR A 114 -13.37 -2.34 0.40
N GLU A 115 -13.51 -2.28 1.71
CA GLU A 115 -12.40 -2.05 2.65
C GLU A 115 -11.22 -3.00 2.41
N ALA A 116 -11.50 -4.27 2.04
CA ALA A 116 -10.54 -5.28 1.65
C ALA A 116 -9.72 -4.91 0.39
N GLN A 117 -10.32 -4.22 -0.59
CA GLN A 117 -9.60 -3.78 -1.79
C GLN A 117 -8.63 -2.62 -1.51
N LEU A 118 -9.01 -1.71 -0.62
CA LEU A 118 -8.14 -0.62 -0.17
C LEU A 118 -6.97 -1.17 0.65
N GLU A 119 -7.21 -2.16 1.50
CA GLU A 119 -6.19 -2.80 2.32
C GLU A 119 -5.18 -3.58 1.45
N MET A 120 -5.65 -4.33 0.45
CA MET A 120 -4.80 -5.01 -0.51
C MET A 120 -3.95 -4.01 -1.33
N GLN A 121 -4.52 -2.90 -1.79
CA GLN A 121 -3.78 -1.86 -2.52
C GLN A 121 -2.68 -1.24 -1.66
N ALA A 122 -2.96 -1.00 -0.37
CA ALA A 122 -1.99 -0.47 0.58
C ALA A 122 -0.85 -1.46 0.85
N GLU A 123 -1.16 -2.74 1.07
CA GLU A 123 -0.15 -3.80 1.24
C GLU A 123 0.78 -3.90 0.03
N ASN A 124 0.23 -3.75 -1.14
CA ASN A 124 0.93 -3.82 -2.41
C ASN A 124 1.93 -2.69 -2.58
N LEU A 125 1.50 -1.46 -2.32
CA LEU A 125 2.39 -0.32 -2.33
C LEU A 125 3.49 -0.45 -1.26
N ARG A 126 3.14 -0.99 -0.11
CA ARG A 126 4.09 -1.29 0.95
C ARG A 126 5.20 -2.26 0.47
N LYS A 127 4.82 -3.36 -0.19
CA LYS A 127 5.78 -4.31 -0.79
C LYS A 127 6.65 -3.64 -1.86
N MET A 128 6.05 -2.76 -2.69
CA MET A 128 6.77 -1.99 -3.71
C MET A 128 7.86 -1.11 -3.09
N PHE A 129 7.53 -0.34 -2.05
CA PHE A 129 8.52 0.50 -1.37
C PHE A 129 9.62 -0.32 -0.68
N MET A 130 9.30 -1.51 -0.16
CA MET A 130 10.30 -2.42 0.38
C MET A 130 11.28 -2.93 -0.67
N ALA A 131 10.79 -3.29 -1.85
CA ALA A 131 11.63 -3.72 -2.96
C ALA A 131 12.51 -2.56 -3.46
N MET A 132 11.93 -1.35 -3.63
CA MET A 132 12.66 -0.13 -4.00
C MET A 132 13.77 0.24 -3.03
N ALA A 133 13.55 0.04 -1.73
CA ALA A 133 14.53 0.38 -0.71
C ALA A 133 15.72 -0.60 -0.67
N LYS A 134 15.54 -1.80 -1.20
CA LYS A 134 16.63 -2.76 -1.41
C LYS A 134 17.42 -2.44 -2.67
N ASP A 135 16.71 -2.17 -3.77
CA ASP A 135 17.31 -1.78 -5.04
C ASP A 135 16.35 -0.87 -5.84
N ILE A 136 16.75 0.35 -6.09
CA ILE A 136 15.95 1.34 -6.79
C ILE A 136 15.67 0.99 -8.25
N ARG A 137 16.49 0.10 -8.86
CA ARG A 137 16.29 -0.34 -10.25
C ARG A 137 14.95 -1.06 -10.45
N VAL A 138 14.41 -1.69 -9.39
CA VAL A 138 13.09 -2.31 -9.41
C VAL A 138 11.99 -1.32 -9.81
N ILE A 139 12.01 -0.10 -9.24
CA ILE A 139 11.01 0.91 -9.61
C ILE A 139 11.28 1.51 -10.99
N MET A 140 12.55 1.57 -11.43
CA MET A 140 12.88 2.05 -12.77
C MET A 140 12.25 1.14 -13.83
N ILE A 141 12.37 -0.19 -13.66
CA ILE A 141 11.73 -1.18 -14.53
C ILE A 141 10.22 -1.02 -14.47
N LYS A 142 9.65 -0.87 -13.28
CA LYS A 142 8.20 -0.70 -13.10
C LYS A 142 7.64 0.58 -13.72
N LEU A 143 8.40 1.69 -13.66
CA LEU A 143 8.04 2.94 -14.34
C LEU A 143 8.10 2.81 -15.86
N ALA A 144 9.08 2.08 -16.39
CA ALA A 144 9.19 1.80 -17.82
C ALA A 144 8.05 0.90 -18.32
N ASP A 145 7.73 -0.16 -17.57
CA ASP A 145 6.56 -1.02 -17.79
C ASP A 145 5.26 -0.19 -17.80
N ARG A 146 5.04 0.61 -16.76
CA ARG A 146 3.86 1.47 -16.64
C ARG A 146 3.75 2.46 -17.82
N LEU A 147 4.85 3.06 -18.22
CA LEU A 147 4.88 3.99 -19.36
C LEU A 147 4.48 3.29 -20.66
N HIS A 148 5.02 2.12 -20.94
CA HIS A 148 4.64 1.36 -22.13
C HIS A 148 3.16 0.92 -22.08
N ASN A 149 2.68 0.50 -20.92
CA ASN A 149 1.27 0.16 -20.72
C ASN A 149 0.36 1.38 -20.94
N MET A 150 0.76 2.58 -20.52
CA MET A 150 0.01 3.83 -20.78
C MET A 150 0.00 4.20 -22.27
N ARG A 151 1.10 3.99 -23.00
CA ARG A 151 1.18 4.22 -24.45
C ARG A 151 0.22 3.31 -25.25
N THR A 152 0.00 2.09 -24.76
CA THR A 152 -0.86 1.08 -25.40
C THR A 152 -2.27 0.99 -24.80
N LEU A 153 -2.62 1.87 -23.88
CA LEU A 153 -3.84 1.83 -23.06
C LEU A 153 -5.15 1.93 -23.89
N LYS A 154 -5.07 2.49 -25.11
CA LYS A 154 -6.21 2.62 -26.04
C LYS A 154 -6.90 1.29 -26.39
N HIS A 155 -6.20 0.16 -26.27
CA HIS A 155 -6.72 -1.18 -26.57
C HIS A 155 -7.46 -1.82 -25.37
N MET A 156 -7.52 -1.14 -24.23
CA MET A 156 -8.22 -1.62 -23.03
C MET A 156 -9.66 -1.09 -22.97
N PRO A 157 -10.59 -1.79 -22.28
CA PRO A 157 -11.92 -1.26 -21.99
C PRO A 157 -11.87 0.09 -21.25
N HIS A 158 -12.85 0.96 -21.49
CA HIS A 158 -12.86 2.34 -20.96
C HIS A 158 -12.72 2.42 -19.43
N GLU A 159 -13.41 1.55 -18.70
CA GLU A 159 -13.30 1.50 -17.22
C GLU A 159 -11.86 1.19 -16.76
N LYS A 160 -11.17 0.27 -17.46
CA LYS A 160 -9.77 -0.05 -17.18
C LYS A 160 -8.85 1.12 -17.55
N GLN A 161 -9.14 1.85 -18.63
CA GLN A 161 -8.38 3.04 -19.02
C GLN A 161 -8.41 4.09 -17.88
N ILE A 162 -9.59 4.44 -17.39
CA ILE A 162 -9.75 5.42 -16.31
C ILE A 162 -9.04 4.97 -15.04
N ARG A 163 -9.21 3.69 -14.65
CA ARG A 163 -8.58 3.15 -13.44
C ARG A 163 -7.06 3.21 -13.49
N ILE A 164 -6.46 2.71 -14.59
CA ILE A 164 -5.01 2.68 -14.78
C ILE A 164 -4.45 4.10 -14.88
N ALA A 165 -5.13 5.01 -15.59
CA ALA A 165 -4.72 6.41 -15.70
C ALA A 165 -4.74 7.12 -14.33
N ARG A 166 -5.76 6.88 -13.51
CA ARG A 166 -5.85 7.44 -12.14
C ARG A 166 -4.76 6.92 -11.24
N GLU A 167 -4.54 5.60 -11.22
CA GLU A 167 -3.44 4.99 -10.46
C GLU A 167 -2.09 5.55 -10.91
N THR A 168 -1.90 5.74 -12.21
CA THR A 168 -0.67 6.32 -12.75
C THR A 168 -0.46 7.76 -12.29
N MET A 169 -1.50 8.58 -12.33
CA MET A 169 -1.45 9.97 -11.89
C MET A 169 -1.26 10.13 -10.38
N ASP A 170 -1.91 9.26 -9.59
CA ASP A 170 -1.89 9.35 -8.12
C ASP A 170 -0.63 8.75 -7.48
N ILE A 171 0.05 7.80 -8.17
CA ILE A 171 1.13 7.01 -7.57
C ILE A 171 2.42 7.07 -8.41
N TYR A 172 2.38 6.61 -9.67
CA TYR A 172 3.60 6.42 -10.46
C TYR A 172 4.22 7.73 -10.95
N ALA A 173 3.41 8.69 -11.40
CA ALA A 173 3.92 10.00 -11.83
C ALA A 173 4.53 10.80 -10.67
N PRO A 174 3.93 10.85 -9.45
CA PRO A 174 4.58 11.42 -8.26
C PRO A 174 5.88 10.72 -7.87
N ILE A 175 5.96 9.39 -7.95
CA ILE A 175 7.21 8.66 -7.69
C ILE A 175 8.29 9.04 -8.71
N ALA A 176 7.96 9.08 -10.01
CA ALA A 176 8.88 9.51 -11.05
C ALA A 176 9.36 10.96 -10.83
N GLN A 177 8.48 11.85 -10.37
CA GLN A 177 8.82 13.22 -9.98
C GLN A 177 9.79 13.26 -8.78
N ARG A 178 9.56 12.43 -7.76
CA ARG A 178 10.43 12.34 -6.58
C ARG A 178 11.82 11.85 -6.93
N LEU A 179 11.89 10.87 -7.83
CA LEU A 179 13.15 10.35 -8.34
C LEU A 179 13.84 11.26 -9.37
N GLY A 180 13.19 12.37 -9.75
CA GLY A 180 13.71 13.34 -10.71
C GLY A 180 13.66 12.88 -12.17
N ILE A 181 12.98 11.76 -12.49
CA ILE A 181 12.90 11.19 -13.84
C ILE A 181 11.86 11.96 -14.66
N SER A 182 12.21 13.20 -15.04
CA SER A 182 11.28 14.10 -15.70
C SER A 182 10.77 13.56 -17.05
N LYS A 183 11.61 12.83 -17.79
CA LYS A 183 11.27 12.24 -19.09
C LYS A 183 10.08 11.28 -18.99
N ILE A 184 10.09 10.38 -18.01
CA ILE A 184 8.97 9.46 -17.78
C ILE A 184 7.78 10.19 -17.15
N LYS A 185 8.03 10.99 -16.10
CA LYS A 185 6.99 11.69 -15.35
C LYS A 185 6.06 12.50 -16.26
N VAL A 186 6.64 13.26 -17.15
CA VAL A 186 5.90 14.15 -18.03
C VAL A 186 4.98 13.39 -18.98
N GLU A 187 5.47 12.31 -19.57
CA GLU A 187 4.69 11.49 -20.49
C GLU A 187 3.58 10.72 -19.73
N LEU A 188 3.85 10.22 -18.51
CA LEU A 188 2.83 9.62 -17.65
C LEU A 188 1.72 10.60 -17.32
N ASP A 189 2.06 11.85 -16.97
CA ASP A 189 1.10 12.90 -16.69
C ASP A 189 0.21 13.24 -17.90
N ASP A 190 0.83 13.48 -19.07
CA ASP A 190 0.11 13.84 -20.29
C ASP A 190 -0.79 12.71 -20.77
N LEU A 191 -0.32 11.45 -20.71
CA LEU A 191 -1.15 10.28 -21.03
C LEU A 191 -2.27 10.08 -20.01
N SER A 192 -2.01 10.30 -18.72
CA SER A 192 -3.06 10.20 -17.70
C SER A 192 -4.13 11.27 -17.92
N LEU A 193 -3.77 12.53 -18.21
CA LEU A 193 -4.71 13.60 -18.52
C LEU A 193 -5.58 13.24 -19.73
N LYS A 194 -4.97 12.67 -20.78
CA LYS A 194 -5.67 12.24 -21.99
C LYS A 194 -6.84 11.28 -21.71
N TYR A 195 -6.68 10.34 -20.75
CA TYR A 195 -7.70 9.35 -20.42
C TYR A 195 -8.65 9.80 -19.32
N LEU A 196 -8.21 10.67 -18.40
CA LEU A 196 -9.03 11.16 -17.29
C LEU A 196 -9.91 12.34 -17.67
N GLU A 197 -9.39 13.26 -18.50
CA GLU A 197 -10.05 14.51 -18.92
C GLU A 197 -9.85 14.69 -20.43
N PRO A 198 -10.40 13.81 -21.28
CA PRO A 198 -10.12 13.81 -22.72
C PRO A 198 -10.52 15.13 -23.40
N ASP A 199 -11.67 15.70 -23.04
CA ASP A 199 -12.15 16.95 -23.62
C ASP A 199 -11.16 18.10 -23.38
N VAL A 200 -10.65 18.19 -22.16
CA VAL A 200 -9.66 19.21 -21.79
C VAL A 200 -8.32 18.97 -22.48
N TYR A 201 -7.90 17.71 -22.57
CA TYR A 201 -6.65 17.35 -23.23
C TYR A 201 -6.67 17.74 -24.72
N TYR A 202 -7.72 17.36 -25.46
CA TYR A 202 -7.81 17.68 -26.90
C TYR A 202 -8.04 19.17 -27.14
N ASP A 203 -8.81 19.88 -26.30
CA ASP A 203 -8.94 21.35 -26.37
C ASP A 203 -7.57 22.05 -26.20
N LEU A 204 -6.73 21.54 -25.28
CA LEU A 204 -5.36 22.05 -25.10
C LEU A 204 -4.47 21.75 -26.31
N VAL A 205 -4.56 20.54 -26.86
CA VAL A 205 -3.80 20.16 -28.07
C VAL A 205 -4.15 21.09 -29.22
N ASP A 206 -5.45 21.33 -29.49
CA ASP A 206 -5.92 22.17 -30.59
C ASP A 206 -5.52 23.64 -30.39
N LYS A 207 -5.71 24.19 -29.19
CA LYS A 207 -5.34 25.58 -28.86
C LYS A 207 -3.84 25.83 -28.95
N ILE A 208 -3.01 24.84 -28.60
CA ILE A 208 -1.56 24.93 -28.71
C ILE A 208 -1.15 24.78 -30.20
N ALA A 209 -1.77 23.86 -30.95
CA ALA A 209 -1.48 23.63 -32.36
C ALA A 209 -1.80 24.87 -33.22
N MET A 210 -2.95 25.53 -32.97
CA MET A 210 -3.32 26.77 -33.69
C MET A 210 -2.30 27.89 -33.50
N ARG A 211 -1.60 27.93 -32.39
CA ARG A 211 -0.63 29.00 -32.06
C ARG A 211 0.82 28.57 -32.29
N LYS A 212 1.03 27.33 -32.67
CA LYS A 212 2.36 26.73 -32.76
C LYS A 212 3.24 27.47 -33.78
N SER A 213 2.73 27.73 -34.97
CA SER A 213 3.54 28.31 -36.04
C SER A 213 3.99 29.75 -35.79
N GLU A 214 3.13 30.60 -35.19
CA GLU A 214 3.49 31.98 -34.86
C GLU A 214 4.47 32.06 -33.72
N ARG A 215 4.25 31.23 -32.69
CA ARG A 215 5.09 31.21 -31.48
C ARG A 215 6.41 30.47 -31.69
N GLU A 216 6.45 29.44 -32.53
CA GLU A 216 7.71 28.82 -32.97
C GLU A 216 8.61 29.83 -33.67
N LYS A 217 8.07 30.64 -34.58
CA LYS A 217 8.83 31.73 -35.22
C LYS A 217 9.33 32.76 -34.21
N TYR A 218 8.49 33.14 -33.23
CA TYR A 218 8.88 34.06 -32.16
C TYR A 218 10.00 33.50 -31.30
N ILE A 219 9.86 32.27 -30.83
CA ILE A 219 10.88 31.59 -30.00
C ILE A 219 12.16 31.35 -30.81
N GLN A 220 12.07 30.98 -32.10
CA GLN A 220 13.25 30.82 -32.94
C GLN A 220 13.99 32.15 -33.11
N GLY A 221 13.29 33.25 -33.27
CA GLY A 221 13.90 34.57 -33.27
C GLY A 221 14.66 34.90 -31.99
N ILE A 222 14.07 34.56 -30.81
CA ILE A 222 14.76 34.74 -29.53
C ILE A 222 15.97 33.79 -29.40
N VAL A 223 15.85 32.53 -29.81
CA VAL A 223 16.96 31.56 -29.81
C VAL A 223 18.13 32.07 -30.66
N ASP A 224 17.86 32.59 -31.85
CA ASP A 224 18.88 33.12 -32.77
C ASP A 224 19.57 34.36 -32.17
N GLU A 225 18.81 35.32 -31.62
CA GLU A 225 19.31 36.55 -31.01
C GLU A 225 20.15 36.21 -29.75
N VAL A 226 19.65 35.34 -28.88
CA VAL A 226 20.35 34.89 -27.67
C VAL A 226 21.64 34.13 -28.05
N SER A 227 21.60 33.28 -29.08
CA SER A 227 22.76 32.51 -29.53
C SER A 227 23.88 33.41 -30.01
N GLU A 228 23.54 34.48 -30.73
CA GLU A 228 24.52 35.45 -31.23
C GLU A 228 25.19 36.20 -30.04
N HIS A 229 24.42 36.66 -29.07
CA HIS A 229 24.95 37.42 -27.91
C HIS A 229 25.79 36.56 -26.97
N ILE A 230 25.33 35.33 -26.69
CA ILE A 230 26.07 34.36 -25.85
C ILE A 230 27.39 34.00 -26.52
N LYS A 231 27.40 33.78 -27.82
CA LYS A 231 28.63 33.51 -28.60
C LYS A 231 29.58 34.71 -28.63
N LYS A 232 29.06 35.95 -28.74
CA LYS A 232 29.86 37.18 -28.66
C LYS A 232 30.52 37.36 -27.30
N ALA A 233 29.86 36.89 -26.20
CA ALA A 233 30.39 36.89 -24.88
C ALA A 233 31.44 35.77 -24.64
N GLY A 234 31.75 34.92 -25.64
CA GLY A 234 32.73 33.85 -25.56
C GLY A 234 32.25 32.65 -24.77
N ILE A 235 30.92 32.46 -24.62
CA ILE A 235 30.34 31.34 -23.91
C ILE A 235 29.89 30.29 -24.93
N GLU A 236 30.37 29.05 -24.79
CA GLU A 236 29.87 27.93 -25.57
C GLU A 236 28.57 27.42 -24.93
N ALA A 237 27.49 27.42 -25.73
CA ALA A 237 26.17 27.03 -25.24
C ALA A 237 25.38 26.33 -26.32
N LYS A 238 24.61 25.32 -25.92
CA LYS A 238 23.52 24.75 -26.71
C LYS A 238 22.21 25.44 -26.32
N ILE A 239 21.55 26.07 -27.28
CA ILE A 239 20.33 26.84 -27.05
C ILE A 239 19.20 26.24 -27.85
N ASP A 240 18.11 25.89 -27.21
CA ASP A 240 16.93 25.34 -27.88
C ASP A 240 15.63 25.89 -27.27
N GLY A 241 14.59 25.95 -28.11
CA GLY A 241 13.23 26.26 -27.68
C GLY A 241 12.55 25.05 -27.08
N ARG A 242 11.77 25.22 -26.01
CA ARG A 242 11.03 24.17 -25.34
C ARG A 242 9.55 24.53 -25.23
N ILE A 243 8.68 23.59 -25.58
CA ILE A 243 7.24 23.68 -25.34
C ILE A 243 6.93 23.04 -23.99
N LYS A 244 6.09 23.67 -23.18
CA LYS A 244 5.65 23.14 -21.91
C LYS A 244 4.61 22.04 -22.11
N HIS A 245 4.68 21.01 -21.27
CA HIS A 245 3.81 19.84 -21.34
C HIS A 245 2.35 20.15 -20.98
N PHE A 246 1.41 19.45 -21.59
CA PHE A 246 -0.04 19.67 -21.47
C PHE A 246 -0.53 19.63 -20.02
N PHE A 247 -0.14 18.63 -19.27
CA PHE A 247 -0.54 18.53 -17.86
C PHE A 247 -0.02 19.69 -17.02
N SER A 248 1.19 20.18 -17.27
CA SER A 248 1.75 21.32 -16.54
C SER A 248 0.97 22.62 -16.85
N ILE A 249 0.45 22.76 -18.07
CA ILE A 249 -0.43 23.86 -18.48
C ILE A 249 -1.79 23.72 -17.78
N TYR A 250 -2.40 22.53 -17.85
CA TYR A 250 -3.66 22.20 -17.19
C TYR A 250 -3.62 22.50 -15.70
N LYS A 251 -2.57 22.04 -14.99
CA LYS A 251 -2.39 22.28 -13.56
C LYS A 251 -2.32 23.77 -13.21
N LYS A 252 -1.65 24.58 -14.04
CA LYS A 252 -1.62 26.04 -13.84
C LYS A 252 -2.96 26.69 -14.10
N MET A 253 -3.69 26.27 -15.15
CA MET A 253 -5.04 26.77 -15.43
C MET A 253 -5.97 26.48 -14.26
N LYS A 254 -5.98 25.24 -13.76
CA LYS A 254 -6.84 24.80 -12.67
C LYS A 254 -6.50 25.47 -11.33
N ASN A 255 -5.22 25.50 -10.95
CA ASN A 255 -4.80 25.99 -9.63
C ASN A 255 -4.78 27.52 -9.53
N GLN A 256 -4.57 28.24 -10.67
CA GLN A 256 -4.47 29.70 -10.69
C GLN A 256 -5.70 30.35 -11.33
N HIS A 257 -6.71 29.56 -11.73
CA HIS A 257 -7.92 30.03 -12.44
C HIS A 257 -7.59 30.89 -13.66
N LYS A 258 -6.53 30.52 -14.42
CA LYS A 258 -6.05 31.25 -15.59
C LYS A 258 -6.51 30.59 -16.87
N THR A 259 -6.77 31.41 -17.88
CA THR A 259 -6.93 30.93 -19.26
C THR A 259 -5.56 30.65 -19.89
N ILE A 260 -5.52 29.88 -20.97
CA ILE A 260 -4.27 29.59 -21.70
C ILE A 260 -3.54 30.84 -22.14
N ASP A 261 -4.28 31.92 -22.43
CA ASP A 261 -3.72 33.22 -22.85
C ASP A 261 -2.98 33.95 -21.73
N GLN A 262 -3.33 33.65 -20.49
CA GLN A 262 -2.71 34.24 -19.30
C GLN A 262 -1.51 33.43 -18.79
N ILE A 263 -1.16 32.34 -19.48
CA ILE A 263 0.01 31.50 -19.17
C ILE A 263 1.17 31.94 -20.06
N TYR A 264 2.04 32.77 -19.51
CA TYR A 264 3.16 33.39 -20.24
C TYR A 264 4.34 32.45 -20.51
N ASP A 265 4.45 31.34 -19.79
CA ASP A 265 5.53 30.35 -19.86
C ASP A 265 5.18 29.08 -20.65
N LEU A 266 4.29 29.20 -21.62
CA LEU A 266 3.95 28.11 -22.55
C LEU A 266 5.16 27.66 -23.37
N PHE A 267 6.02 28.62 -23.69
CA PHE A 267 7.26 28.44 -24.44
C PHE A 267 8.42 28.97 -23.63
N ALA A 268 9.47 28.22 -23.53
CA ALA A 268 10.68 28.57 -22.81
C ALA A 268 11.89 28.36 -23.72
N VAL A 269 12.94 29.15 -23.49
CA VAL A 269 14.26 28.94 -24.10
C VAL A 269 15.13 28.24 -23.06
N ARG A 270 15.86 27.23 -23.49
CA ARG A 270 16.81 26.50 -22.66
C ARG A 270 18.21 26.74 -23.15
N ILE A 271 19.10 27.11 -22.23
CA ILE A 271 20.51 27.35 -22.45
C ILE A 271 21.29 26.30 -21.65
N ILE A 272 22.10 25.52 -22.32
CA ILE A 272 22.95 24.49 -21.71
C ILE A 272 24.39 24.89 -21.94
N VAL A 273 25.15 25.02 -20.87
CA VAL A 273 26.57 25.44 -20.85
C VAL A 273 27.44 24.43 -20.11
N ASP A 274 28.76 24.58 -20.16
CA ASP A 274 29.67 23.60 -19.57
C ASP A 274 29.81 23.77 -18.04
N THR A 275 29.93 25.01 -17.55
CA THR A 275 30.23 25.25 -16.14
C THR A 275 29.17 26.08 -15.41
N VAL A 276 29.12 25.97 -14.07
CA VAL A 276 28.27 26.81 -13.23
C VAL A 276 28.60 28.32 -13.42
N LYS A 277 29.86 28.65 -13.60
CA LYS A 277 30.29 30.01 -13.86
C LYS A 277 29.67 30.54 -15.15
N ASP A 278 29.63 29.74 -16.20
CA ASP A 278 29.02 30.10 -17.46
C ASP A 278 27.51 30.26 -17.35
N CYS A 279 26.84 29.50 -16.44
CA CYS A 279 25.42 29.72 -16.18
C CYS A 279 25.13 31.16 -15.69
N TYR A 280 25.91 31.64 -14.73
CA TYR A 280 25.73 33.01 -14.22
C TYR A 280 26.22 34.09 -15.20
N ALA A 281 27.26 33.79 -15.98
CA ALA A 281 27.73 34.68 -17.05
C ALA A 281 26.64 34.84 -18.15
N ALA A 282 26.06 33.72 -18.60
CA ALA A 282 24.94 33.72 -19.53
C ALA A 282 23.72 34.49 -18.98
N LEU A 283 23.39 34.33 -17.71
CA LEU A 283 22.33 35.09 -17.04
C LEU A 283 22.59 36.61 -17.14
N GLY A 284 23.83 37.05 -16.90
CA GLY A 284 24.23 38.45 -17.02
C GLY A 284 23.99 39.02 -18.43
N VAL A 285 24.43 38.29 -19.46
CA VAL A 285 24.19 38.64 -20.86
C VAL A 285 22.71 38.74 -21.18
N ILE A 286 21.90 37.77 -20.72
CA ILE A 286 20.46 37.73 -20.93
C ILE A 286 19.74 38.91 -20.27
N HIS A 287 20.13 39.27 -19.04
CA HIS A 287 19.53 40.40 -18.31
C HIS A 287 19.96 41.77 -18.86
N GLU A 288 21.08 41.82 -19.57
CA GLU A 288 21.46 43.00 -20.36
C GLU A 288 20.57 43.17 -21.62
N MET A 289 20.26 42.05 -22.28
CA MET A 289 19.41 42.05 -23.49
C MET A 289 17.94 42.30 -23.20
N TYR A 290 17.40 41.69 -22.15
CA TYR A 290 15.97 41.69 -21.84
C TYR A 290 15.71 42.06 -20.38
N LYS A 291 14.63 42.82 -20.15
CA LYS A 291 14.26 43.22 -18.78
C LYS A 291 13.60 42.07 -18.02
N PRO A 292 14.15 41.64 -16.86
CA PRO A 292 13.54 40.62 -16.04
C PRO A 292 12.28 41.16 -15.32
N ILE A 293 11.28 40.26 -15.19
CA ILE A 293 10.07 40.53 -14.41
C ILE A 293 10.42 40.37 -12.93
N PRO A 294 10.21 41.42 -12.06
CA PRO A 294 10.50 41.33 -10.64
C PRO A 294 9.79 40.17 -9.95
N GLY A 295 10.50 39.48 -9.08
CA GLY A 295 9.98 38.32 -8.33
C GLY A 295 9.82 37.01 -9.13
N ARG A 296 10.23 37.01 -10.41
CA ARG A 296 10.16 35.83 -11.29
C ARG A 296 11.49 35.14 -11.54
N PHE A 297 12.55 35.62 -10.93
CA PHE A 297 13.86 34.94 -10.93
C PHE A 297 13.90 33.87 -9.86
N LYS A 298 14.40 32.67 -10.22
CA LYS A 298 14.61 31.55 -9.28
C LYS A 298 15.97 30.93 -9.53
N ASP A 299 16.78 30.86 -8.50
CA ASP A 299 18.10 30.25 -8.51
C ASP A 299 18.05 28.85 -7.86
N TYR A 300 17.81 27.84 -8.67
CA TYR A 300 17.87 26.45 -8.24
C TYR A 300 19.27 25.84 -8.36
N ILE A 301 20.30 26.61 -8.77
CA ILE A 301 21.70 26.16 -8.71
C ILE A 301 22.21 26.34 -7.28
N ALA A 302 22.01 27.52 -6.72
CA ALA A 302 22.36 27.82 -5.33
C ALA A 302 21.48 27.06 -4.33
N MET A 303 20.19 26.88 -4.67
CA MET A 303 19.20 26.21 -3.82
C MET A 303 18.49 25.11 -4.61
N PRO A 304 19.07 23.88 -4.72
CA PRO A 304 18.48 22.78 -5.45
C PRO A 304 17.12 22.35 -4.89
N LYS A 305 16.23 21.89 -5.75
CA LYS A 305 14.97 21.27 -5.29
C LYS A 305 15.23 19.94 -4.59
N ALA A 306 14.26 19.46 -3.82
CA ALA A 306 14.33 18.18 -3.10
C ALA A 306 14.64 16.96 -4.01
N ASN A 307 14.32 17.04 -5.30
CA ASN A 307 14.66 16.03 -6.30
C ASN A 307 15.99 16.32 -7.03
N MET A 308 16.86 17.14 -6.44
CA MET A 308 18.18 17.57 -6.96
C MET A 308 18.11 18.35 -8.29
N TYR A 309 16.94 18.86 -8.68
CA TYR A 309 16.82 19.70 -9.86
C TYR A 309 17.57 21.03 -9.66
N GLN A 310 18.47 21.36 -10.59
CA GLN A 310 19.25 22.58 -10.62
C GLN A 310 19.07 23.30 -11.95
N SER A 311 18.82 24.61 -11.93
CA SER A 311 18.72 25.48 -13.09
C SER A 311 18.51 26.93 -12.63
N LEU A 312 18.96 27.92 -13.37
CA LEU A 312 18.50 29.29 -13.24
C LEU A 312 17.22 29.46 -14.05
N HIS A 313 16.20 30.06 -13.50
CA HIS A 313 14.96 30.40 -14.19
C HIS A 313 14.75 31.90 -14.13
N THR A 314 14.56 32.53 -15.27
CA THR A 314 14.22 33.93 -15.35
C THR A 314 13.09 34.17 -16.35
N THR A 315 12.13 34.99 -15.99
CA THR A 315 11.04 35.41 -16.89
C THR A 315 11.34 36.81 -17.36
N LEU A 316 11.35 36.99 -18.65
CA LEU A 316 11.81 38.20 -19.35
C LEU A 316 10.72 38.77 -20.23
N ILE A 317 10.82 40.03 -20.59
CA ILE A 317 9.93 40.70 -21.56
C ILE A 317 10.68 40.85 -22.85
N GLY A 318 10.18 40.20 -23.93
CA GLY A 318 10.76 40.29 -25.26
C GLY A 318 10.47 41.62 -25.97
N SER A 319 11.08 41.83 -27.12
CA SER A 319 10.93 43.03 -27.95
C SER A 319 9.49 43.33 -28.39
N SER A 320 8.66 42.30 -28.53
CA SER A 320 7.21 42.42 -28.81
C SER A 320 6.34 42.68 -27.59
N GLY A 321 6.93 42.87 -26.39
CA GLY A 321 6.20 43.00 -25.14
C GLY A 321 5.64 41.69 -24.56
N GLN A 322 5.91 40.54 -25.20
CA GLN A 322 5.46 39.25 -24.74
C GLN A 322 6.47 38.64 -23.73
N PRO A 323 6.00 38.17 -22.60
CA PRO A 323 6.87 37.50 -21.63
C PRO A 323 7.23 36.08 -22.09
N PHE A 324 8.47 35.68 -21.80
CA PHE A 324 8.98 34.33 -22.00
C PHE A 324 9.92 33.91 -20.88
N GLU A 325 10.12 32.60 -20.70
CA GLU A 325 11.00 32.05 -19.65
C GLU A 325 12.30 31.56 -20.29
N ILE A 326 13.43 31.85 -19.64
CA ILE A 326 14.73 31.23 -19.95
C ILE A 326 15.16 30.35 -18.80
N GLN A 327 15.64 29.13 -19.13
CA GLN A 327 16.20 28.16 -18.22
C GLN A 327 17.69 27.96 -18.56
N ILE A 328 18.57 28.21 -17.61
CA ILE A 328 20.03 28.08 -17.83
C ILE A 328 20.58 27.04 -16.87
N ARG A 329 21.33 26.08 -17.38
CA ARG A 329 21.91 24.98 -16.61
C ARG A 329 23.12 24.35 -17.31
N THR A 330 23.94 23.62 -16.57
CA THR A 330 25.05 22.86 -17.18
C THR A 330 24.56 21.57 -17.85
N TYR A 331 25.42 20.94 -18.67
CA TYR A 331 25.14 19.62 -19.24
C TYR A 331 24.88 18.57 -18.16
N GLU A 332 25.62 18.59 -17.05
CA GLU A 332 25.40 17.69 -15.93
C GLU A 332 24.04 17.93 -15.25
N MET A 333 23.72 19.19 -14.94
CA MET A 333 22.39 19.55 -14.38
C MET A 333 21.26 19.20 -15.34
N HIS A 334 21.49 19.34 -16.65
CA HIS A 334 20.51 18.95 -17.65
C HIS A 334 20.25 17.44 -17.61
N ARG A 335 21.30 16.64 -17.50
CA ARG A 335 21.23 15.21 -17.40
C ARG A 335 20.49 14.77 -16.12
N VAL A 336 20.84 15.34 -14.96
CA VAL A 336 20.13 15.09 -13.70
C VAL A 336 18.64 15.51 -13.78
N ALA A 337 18.33 16.64 -14.44
CA ALA A 337 16.97 17.11 -14.59
C ALA A 337 16.10 16.22 -15.52
N GLU A 338 16.66 15.55 -16.50
CA GLU A 338 15.92 14.67 -17.42
C GLU A 338 15.83 13.22 -16.92
N TYR A 339 16.93 12.68 -16.37
CA TYR A 339 17.08 11.28 -16.00
C TYR A 339 16.99 11.03 -14.49
N GLY A 340 17.09 12.10 -13.67
CA GLY A 340 17.00 12.00 -12.22
C GLY A 340 18.09 11.09 -11.63
N ILE A 341 17.67 10.16 -10.76
CA ILE A 341 18.58 9.22 -10.12
C ILE A 341 19.32 8.32 -11.13
N ALA A 342 18.69 8.02 -12.29
CA ALA A 342 19.32 7.21 -13.34
C ALA A 342 20.61 7.85 -13.89
N ALA A 343 20.73 9.18 -13.88
CA ALA A 343 21.94 9.89 -14.36
C ALA A 343 23.22 9.50 -13.60
N HIS A 344 23.12 8.97 -12.39
CA HIS A 344 24.27 8.62 -11.54
C HIS A 344 24.76 7.18 -11.71
N TRP A 345 23.98 6.27 -12.29
CA TRP A 345 24.38 4.87 -12.47
C TRP A 345 25.59 4.70 -13.39
N LYS A 346 25.74 5.55 -14.37
CA LYS A 346 26.89 5.53 -15.30
C LYS A 346 28.24 5.82 -14.63
N TYR A 347 28.26 6.58 -13.53
CA TYR A 347 29.48 6.89 -12.79
C TYR A 347 29.93 5.77 -11.84
N LYS A 348 29.02 4.87 -11.43
CA LYS A 348 29.33 3.73 -10.56
C LYS A 348 30.24 2.71 -11.25
N GLU A 349 30.09 2.54 -12.57
CA GLU A 349 30.95 1.65 -13.36
C GLU A 349 32.35 2.25 -13.67
N ALA A 350 32.48 3.57 -13.56
CA ALA A 350 33.69 4.29 -14.02
C ALA A 350 34.59 4.85 -12.90
N SER A 351 34.18 4.86 -11.63
CA SER A 351 34.96 5.47 -10.54
C SER A 351 34.97 4.64 -9.25
N ASP A 352 36.19 4.50 -8.69
CA ASP A 352 36.43 3.95 -7.33
C ASP A 352 35.59 4.69 -6.26
N GLY A 353 34.60 4.08 -5.86
CA GLY A 353 33.58 4.10 -4.79
C GLY A 353 33.47 5.22 -3.74
N LYS A 354 34.40 6.10 -3.52
CA LYS A 354 34.46 6.88 -2.27
C LYS A 354 33.82 8.28 -2.22
N LYS A 355 33.45 8.87 -3.36
CA LYS A 355 32.75 10.18 -3.39
C LYS A 355 31.25 10.10 -3.66
N VAL A 356 30.76 8.94 -4.06
CA VAL A 356 29.38 8.70 -4.49
C VAL A 356 28.45 8.43 -3.30
N GLU A 357 28.96 7.86 -2.20
CA GLU A 357 28.14 7.41 -1.06
C GLU A 357 27.35 8.54 -0.36
N ALA A 358 27.94 9.73 -0.15
CA ALA A 358 27.27 10.80 0.60
C ALA A 358 26.11 11.43 -0.16
N GLN A 359 26.19 11.57 -1.50
CA GLN A 359 25.11 12.11 -2.32
C GLN A 359 24.00 11.09 -2.60
N GLU A 360 24.33 9.80 -2.68
CA GLU A 360 23.35 8.71 -2.77
C GLU A 360 22.58 8.57 -1.44
N GLU A 361 23.26 8.77 -0.31
CA GLU A 361 22.61 8.74 1.02
C GLU A 361 21.51 9.77 1.17
N GLU A 362 21.69 10.98 0.69
CA GLU A 362 20.70 12.05 0.77
C GLU A 362 19.49 11.76 -0.13
N LYS A 363 19.72 11.19 -1.33
CA LYS A 363 18.66 10.81 -2.28
C LYS A 363 17.80 9.65 -1.79
N LEU A 364 18.40 8.71 -1.07
CA LEU A 364 17.71 7.56 -0.48
C LEU A 364 17.11 7.86 0.90
N ALA A 365 17.38 9.04 1.48
CA ALA A 365 16.82 9.46 2.78
C ALA A 365 15.29 9.39 2.79
N TRP A 366 14.64 9.77 1.69
CA TRP A 366 13.19 9.64 1.53
C TRP A 366 12.70 8.18 1.57
N LEU A 367 13.39 7.26 0.89
CA LEU A 367 13.04 5.83 0.94
C LEU A 367 13.22 5.26 2.34
N ARG A 368 14.29 5.67 3.06
CA ARG A 368 14.48 5.30 4.46
C ARG A 368 13.34 5.82 5.33
N GLN A 369 12.91 7.04 5.12
CA GLN A 369 11.78 7.63 5.83
C GLN A 369 10.48 6.84 5.60
N ILE A 370 10.19 6.41 4.37
CA ILE A 370 9.03 5.54 4.08
C ILE A 370 9.16 4.19 4.78
N LEU A 371 10.37 3.60 4.83
CA LEU A 371 10.61 2.35 5.55
C LEU A 371 10.44 2.51 7.07
N GLU A 372 10.83 3.65 7.65
CA GLU A 372 10.55 3.97 9.04
C GLU A 372 9.05 4.06 9.30
N TRP A 373 8.31 4.79 8.47
CA TRP A 373 6.85 4.86 8.56
C TRP A 373 6.20 3.49 8.47
N GLN A 374 6.72 2.63 7.58
CA GLN A 374 6.23 1.27 7.44
C GLN A 374 6.43 0.45 8.72
N ARG A 375 7.57 0.58 9.40
CA ARG A 375 7.86 -0.13 10.65
C ARG A 375 7.01 0.37 11.82
N GLU A 376 6.70 1.66 11.82
CA GLU A 376 5.96 2.34 12.88
C GLU A 376 4.45 2.18 12.75
N MET A 377 3.93 1.90 11.54
CA MET A 377 2.49 1.79 11.26
C MET A 377 2.04 0.37 11.03
N SER A 378 1.07 -0.06 11.82
CA SER A 378 0.37 -1.34 11.65
C SER A 378 -0.83 -1.24 10.70
N ASP A 379 -1.41 -0.02 10.53
CA ASP A 379 -2.58 0.21 9.69
C ASP A 379 -2.19 0.62 8.24
N ASN A 380 -2.58 -0.21 7.29
CA ASN A 380 -2.33 0.01 5.87
C ASN A 380 -3.05 1.25 5.32
N LYS A 381 -4.21 1.61 5.85
CA LYS A 381 -4.99 2.79 5.43
C LYS A 381 -4.32 4.10 5.87
N GLU A 382 -3.80 4.12 7.11
CA GLU A 382 -3.02 5.25 7.64
C GLU A 382 -1.74 5.45 6.81
N PHE A 383 -1.02 4.37 6.50
CA PHE A 383 0.16 4.39 5.63
C PHE A 383 -0.13 4.95 4.24
N MET A 384 -1.26 4.53 3.60
CA MET A 384 -1.66 5.03 2.29
C MET A 384 -2.00 6.52 2.29
N ASN A 385 -2.74 6.98 3.29
CA ASN A 385 -3.09 8.39 3.40
C ASN A 385 -1.85 9.25 3.60
N MET A 386 -0.91 8.76 4.38
CA MET A 386 0.35 9.45 4.63
C MET A 386 1.23 9.50 3.38
N LEU A 387 1.34 8.39 2.67
CA LEU A 387 2.08 8.32 1.42
C LEU A 387 1.51 9.28 0.37
N LYS A 388 0.20 9.31 0.18
CA LYS A 388 -0.46 10.26 -0.72
C LYS A 388 -0.18 11.70 -0.30
N SER A 389 -0.31 12.01 0.98
CA SER A 389 -0.01 13.34 1.51
C SER A 389 1.45 13.75 1.27
N ASP A 390 2.40 12.84 1.43
CA ASP A 390 3.82 13.11 1.18
C ASP A 390 4.12 13.27 -0.33
N LEU A 391 3.47 12.49 -1.18
CA LEU A 391 3.59 12.61 -2.62
C LEU A 391 2.94 13.90 -3.17
N ASP A 392 1.89 14.41 -2.55
CA ASP A 392 1.20 15.65 -2.94
C ASP A 392 1.93 16.94 -2.51
N LEU A 393 2.84 16.86 -1.53
CA LEU A 393 3.59 17.99 -0.98
C LEU A 393 4.65 18.62 -1.93
N PHE A 394 4.69 18.24 -3.21
CA PHE A 394 5.59 18.79 -4.24
C PHE A 394 5.16 20.15 -4.85
N SER A 395 4.32 20.91 -4.15
CA SER A 395 4.12 22.31 -4.41
C SER A 395 5.29 23.14 -3.86
N ASP A 396 5.33 24.43 -4.13
CA ASP A 396 6.42 25.34 -3.80
C ASP A 396 7.03 25.13 -2.39
N SER A 397 8.39 25.13 -2.32
CA SER A 397 9.13 25.03 -1.07
C SER A 397 9.57 26.40 -0.60
N VAL A 398 9.66 26.59 0.72
CA VAL A 398 10.27 27.76 1.35
C VAL A 398 11.62 27.38 1.94
N TYR A 399 12.58 28.29 1.79
CA TYR A 399 13.94 28.15 2.31
C TYR A 399 14.10 29.10 3.48
N CYS A 400 14.45 28.56 4.64
CA CYS A 400 14.66 29.34 5.86
C CYS A 400 15.97 28.93 6.53
N PHE A 401 16.45 29.73 7.46
CA PHE A 401 17.75 29.57 8.07
C PHE A 401 17.64 29.26 9.56
N THR A 402 18.53 28.37 10.03
CA THR A 402 18.76 28.23 11.46
C THR A 402 19.51 29.46 12.00
N PRO A 403 19.56 29.67 13.32
CA PRO A 403 20.38 30.72 13.91
C PRO A 403 21.87 30.61 13.55
N THR A 404 22.35 29.40 13.26
CA THR A 404 23.74 29.08 12.83
C THR A 404 23.99 29.36 11.35
N GLY A 405 22.92 29.61 10.57
CA GLY A 405 23.01 29.89 9.14
C GLY A 405 22.77 28.66 8.24
N ASP A 406 22.42 27.50 8.81
CA ASP A 406 22.12 26.32 8.02
C ASP A 406 20.78 26.48 7.29
N VAL A 407 20.74 26.14 6.01
CA VAL A 407 19.53 26.21 5.20
C VAL A 407 18.63 25.02 5.51
N LYS A 408 17.34 25.29 5.75
CA LYS A 408 16.29 24.28 5.86
C LYS A 408 15.23 24.50 4.79
N THR A 409 14.82 23.42 4.16
CA THR A 409 13.77 23.43 3.13
C THR A 409 12.48 22.84 3.72
N LEU A 410 11.39 23.59 3.59
CA LEU A 410 10.08 23.22 4.08
C LEU A 410 9.02 23.38 2.97
N PRO A 411 7.89 22.68 3.02
CA PRO A 411 6.75 22.97 2.16
C PRO A 411 6.25 24.41 2.32
N ALA A 412 5.74 25.02 1.27
CA ALA A 412 5.12 26.36 1.35
C ALA A 412 3.96 26.36 2.34
N GLY A 413 3.86 27.44 3.11
CA GLY A 413 2.88 27.59 4.21
C GLY A 413 3.25 26.85 5.49
N SER A 414 4.47 26.29 5.59
CA SER A 414 4.99 25.67 6.81
C SER A 414 5.14 26.68 7.94
N THR A 415 5.00 26.19 9.16
CA THR A 415 5.00 26.94 10.39
C THR A 415 6.26 26.70 11.22
N PRO A 416 6.55 27.48 12.28
CA PRO A 416 7.65 27.23 13.19
C PRO A 416 7.64 25.82 13.81
N ILE A 417 6.47 25.19 13.95
CA ILE A 417 6.35 23.80 14.42
C ILE A 417 6.95 22.85 13.38
N ASP A 418 6.63 23.03 12.09
CA ASP A 418 7.21 22.25 11.00
C ASP A 418 8.73 22.36 10.97
N PHE A 419 9.23 23.60 11.16
CA PHE A 419 10.67 23.86 11.25
C PHE A 419 11.31 23.12 12.45
N ALA A 420 10.69 23.16 13.62
CA ALA A 420 11.21 22.53 14.83
C ALA A 420 11.38 21.02 14.64
N TYR A 421 10.38 20.34 14.04
CA TYR A 421 10.46 18.91 13.74
C TYR A 421 11.39 18.58 12.57
N ASN A 422 11.61 19.50 11.65
CA ASN A 422 12.61 19.36 10.58
C ASN A 422 14.04 19.44 11.13
N VAL A 423 14.28 20.28 12.15
CA VAL A 423 15.58 20.36 12.82
C VAL A 423 15.86 19.05 13.59
N HIS A 424 14.98 18.70 14.53
CA HIS A 424 15.09 17.47 15.30
C HIS A 424 13.79 17.17 16.07
N THR A 425 13.39 15.92 16.19
CA THR A 425 12.18 15.50 16.92
C THR A 425 12.17 16.00 18.37
N ALA A 426 13.31 15.97 19.08
CA ALA A 426 13.41 16.46 20.45
C ALA A 426 13.22 17.97 20.55
N VAL A 427 13.60 18.74 19.53
CA VAL A 427 13.36 20.20 19.46
C VAL A 427 11.88 20.46 19.30
N GLY A 428 11.20 19.74 18.40
CA GLY A 428 9.75 19.82 18.22
C GLY A 428 8.98 19.48 19.50
N ASN A 429 9.31 18.35 20.14
CA ASN A 429 8.62 17.91 21.36
C ASN A 429 8.84 18.86 22.56
N LYS A 430 9.94 19.61 22.59
CA LYS A 430 10.25 20.56 23.68
C LYS A 430 9.95 22.01 23.33
N MET A 431 9.39 22.28 22.15
CA MET A 431 9.08 23.63 21.70
C MET A 431 8.02 24.30 22.59
N ILE A 432 8.29 25.55 22.96
CA ILE A 432 7.37 26.43 23.69
C ILE A 432 7.03 27.71 22.91
N GLY A 433 7.78 28.02 21.86
CA GLY A 433 7.59 29.17 21.00
C GLY A 433 8.67 29.31 19.95
N ALA A 434 8.60 30.37 19.14
CA ALA A 434 9.59 30.64 18.11
C ALA A 434 9.83 32.13 17.93
N ARG A 435 11.03 32.48 17.44
CA ARG A 435 11.37 33.81 16.92
C ARG A 435 11.69 33.71 15.45
N VAL A 436 11.19 34.65 14.68
CA VAL A 436 11.53 34.79 13.26
C VAL A 436 12.16 36.18 13.07
N ASN A 437 13.34 36.20 12.48
CA ASN A 437 14.14 37.44 12.30
C ASN A 437 14.32 38.22 13.59
N GLY A 438 14.48 37.51 14.74
CA GLY A 438 14.65 38.07 16.07
C GLY A 438 13.36 38.50 16.79
N LYS A 439 12.20 38.44 16.12
CA LYS A 439 10.88 38.78 16.70
C LYS A 439 10.12 37.53 17.12
N LEU A 440 9.48 37.57 18.28
CA LEU A 440 8.58 36.51 18.72
C LEU A 440 7.37 36.43 17.79
N VAL A 441 7.03 35.23 17.33
CA VAL A 441 5.90 34.98 16.44
C VAL A 441 4.95 33.95 17.03
N THR A 442 3.73 33.90 16.52
CA THR A 442 2.75 32.87 16.85
C THR A 442 3.13 31.53 16.21
N ILE A 443 2.61 30.44 16.76
CA ILE A 443 2.93 29.07 16.27
C ILE A 443 2.38 28.79 14.87
N ASP A 444 1.40 29.54 14.42
CA ASP A 444 0.74 29.48 13.11
C ASP A 444 1.33 30.48 12.09
N TYR A 445 2.41 31.17 12.42
CA TYR A 445 3.13 32.02 11.49
C TYR A 445 3.58 31.25 10.26
N GLU A 446 3.26 31.73 9.06
CA GLU A 446 3.71 31.12 7.80
C GLU A 446 5.12 31.61 7.47
N ILE A 447 6.08 30.67 7.50
CA ILE A 447 7.50 30.96 7.22
C ILE A 447 7.66 31.41 5.76
N GLN A 448 8.38 32.51 5.57
CA GLN A 448 8.70 33.08 4.27
C GLN A 448 10.12 32.72 3.83
N ASN A 449 10.38 32.81 2.50
CA ASN A 449 11.74 32.62 1.99
C ASN A 449 12.72 33.63 2.60
N GLY A 450 13.83 33.13 3.14
CA GLY A 450 14.86 33.94 3.75
C GLY A 450 14.68 34.20 5.25
N ASP A 451 13.60 33.68 5.86
CA ASP A 451 13.39 33.81 7.28
C ASP A 451 14.45 33.08 8.11
N ARG A 452 14.96 33.75 9.14
CA ARG A 452 15.83 33.13 10.14
C ARG A 452 14.98 32.74 11.35
N VAL A 453 14.85 31.41 11.54
CA VAL A 453 13.93 30.83 12.53
C VAL A 453 14.71 30.28 13.72
N GLU A 454 14.37 30.75 14.93
CA GLU A 454 14.89 30.28 16.20
C GLU A 454 13.78 29.63 17.00
N ILE A 455 13.95 28.36 17.42
CA ILE A 455 12.97 27.62 18.23
C ILE A 455 13.32 27.77 19.72
N LEU A 456 12.34 28.21 20.49
CA LEU A 456 12.45 28.29 21.94
C LEU A 456 11.99 26.97 22.55
N THR A 457 12.86 26.33 23.33
CA THR A 457 12.59 25.04 23.95
C THR A 457 12.63 25.12 25.47
N SER A 458 11.88 24.28 26.15
CA SER A 458 11.90 24.12 27.61
C SER A 458 12.06 22.64 28.01
N GLN A 459 12.85 22.38 29.05
CA GLN A 459 12.96 21.04 29.63
C GLN A 459 11.65 20.60 30.29
N ASN A 460 10.82 21.55 30.73
CA ASN A 460 9.54 21.31 31.40
C ASN A 460 8.35 21.26 30.42
N SER A 461 8.61 21.25 29.11
CA SER A 461 7.55 21.09 28.11
C SER A 461 6.84 19.75 28.29
N LYS A 462 5.50 19.78 28.27
CA LYS A 462 4.65 18.59 28.32
C LYS A 462 4.51 17.85 26.97
N GLY A 463 5.30 18.25 25.98
CA GLY A 463 5.20 17.73 24.62
C GLY A 463 4.29 18.57 23.69
N PRO A 464 4.02 18.09 22.49
CA PRO A 464 3.18 18.78 21.51
C PRO A 464 1.71 18.83 21.93
N SER A 465 1.00 19.91 21.57
CA SER A 465 -0.46 19.99 21.70
C SER A 465 -1.15 19.29 20.52
N ARG A 466 -2.36 18.74 20.74
CA ARG A 466 -3.19 18.17 19.66
C ARG A 466 -3.60 19.23 18.63
N ASP A 467 -3.76 20.47 19.05
CA ASP A 467 -4.09 21.58 18.15
C ASP A 467 -3.00 21.84 17.11
N TRP A 468 -1.76 21.46 17.39
CA TRP A 468 -0.67 21.59 16.43
C TRP A 468 -0.91 20.79 15.15
N LEU A 469 -1.66 19.69 15.21
CA LEU A 469 -2.02 18.87 14.03
C LEU A 469 -2.86 19.64 13.01
N THR A 470 -3.60 20.66 13.42
CA THR A 470 -4.40 21.52 12.54
C THR A 470 -3.57 22.60 11.86
N VAL A 471 -2.46 22.99 12.49
CA VAL A 471 -1.60 24.09 12.07
C VAL A 471 -0.47 23.62 11.17
N VAL A 472 0.17 22.48 11.49
CA VAL A 472 1.32 21.96 10.75
C VAL A 472 0.96 21.53 9.32
N LYS A 473 1.89 21.81 8.40
CA LYS A 473 1.75 21.48 6.98
C LYS A 473 2.58 20.25 6.59
N SER A 474 3.79 20.09 7.17
CA SER A 474 4.67 19.00 6.81
C SER A 474 4.16 17.66 7.35
N THR A 475 4.24 16.62 6.51
CA THR A 475 3.90 15.25 6.89
C THR A 475 4.82 14.75 8.00
N GLN A 476 6.10 15.17 7.99
CA GLN A 476 7.07 14.83 9.02
C GLN A 476 6.62 15.30 10.40
N ALA A 477 6.22 16.58 10.56
CA ALA A 477 5.74 17.12 11.82
C ALA A 477 4.46 16.41 12.28
N LYS A 478 3.47 16.23 11.39
CA LYS A 478 2.22 15.50 11.69
C LYS A 478 2.50 14.10 12.24
N ASN A 479 3.40 13.37 11.60
CA ASN A 479 3.73 12.00 11.99
C ASN A 479 4.43 11.95 13.35
N LYS A 480 5.44 12.83 13.56
CA LYS A 480 6.16 12.84 14.84
C LYS A 480 5.27 13.27 16.01
N ILE A 481 4.32 14.20 15.77
CA ILE A 481 3.30 14.57 16.76
C ILE A 481 2.36 13.39 17.05
N ASN A 482 1.83 12.71 16.02
CA ASN A 482 0.97 11.54 16.19
C ASN A 482 1.70 10.39 16.90
N GLN A 483 2.96 10.14 16.54
CA GLN A 483 3.80 9.14 17.18
C GLN A 483 4.03 9.45 18.66
N TRP A 484 4.25 10.73 19.01
CA TRP A 484 4.39 11.15 20.40
C TRP A 484 3.11 10.84 21.19
N PHE A 485 1.93 11.19 20.65
CA PHE A 485 0.65 10.87 21.31
C PHE A 485 0.40 9.36 21.40
N LYS A 486 0.72 8.60 20.36
CA LYS A 486 0.62 7.13 20.41
C LYS A 486 1.51 6.54 21.53
N ASN A 487 2.71 7.06 21.67
CA ASN A 487 3.63 6.60 22.74
C ASN A 487 3.15 7.02 24.12
N GLU A 488 2.66 8.25 24.30
CA GLU A 488 2.11 8.73 25.57
C GLU A 488 0.88 7.90 25.97
N VAL A 489 -0.07 7.69 25.04
CA VAL A 489 -1.23 6.83 25.26
C VAL A 489 -0.80 5.38 25.50
N LYS A 490 0.27 4.89 24.86
CA LYS A 490 0.82 3.56 25.12
C LYS A 490 1.34 3.44 26.54
N GLU A 491 2.10 4.43 27.04
CA GLU A 491 2.63 4.43 28.41
C GLU A 491 1.50 4.52 29.46
N GLU A 492 0.50 5.37 29.24
CA GLU A 492 -0.68 5.42 30.09
C GLU A 492 -1.43 4.08 30.10
N ASN A 493 -1.61 3.48 28.91
CA ASN A 493 -2.25 2.17 28.81
C ASN A 493 -1.40 1.05 29.42
N ILE A 494 -0.08 1.08 29.32
CA ILE A 494 0.82 0.14 30.00
C ILE A 494 0.63 0.24 31.50
N THR A 495 0.65 1.45 32.06
CA THR A 495 0.46 1.68 33.49
C THR A 495 -0.91 1.17 33.96
N LYS A 496 -1.97 1.57 33.24
CA LYS A 496 -3.35 1.14 33.54
C LYS A 496 -3.52 -0.38 33.41
N GLY A 497 -2.95 -0.98 32.34
CA GLY A 497 -3.01 -2.42 32.15
C GLY A 497 -2.24 -3.21 33.21
N LYS A 498 -1.10 -2.69 33.65
CA LYS A 498 -0.34 -3.27 34.76
C LYS A 498 -1.12 -3.23 36.05
N ASP A 499 -1.80 -2.13 36.36
CA ASP A 499 -2.62 -1.98 37.54
C ASP A 499 -3.85 -2.90 37.48
N GLN A 500 -4.52 -3.01 36.34
CA GLN A 500 -5.64 -3.92 36.13
C GLN A 500 -5.22 -5.39 36.29
N PHE A 501 -4.11 -5.77 35.66
CA PHE A 501 -3.56 -7.13 35.76
C PHE A 501 -3.17 -7.48 37.18
N ASN A 502 -2.46 -6.59 37.86
CA ASN A 502 -2.06 -6.79 39.28
C ASN A 502 -3.27 -6.88 40.20
N THR A 503 -4.28 -6.04 39.99
CA THR A 503 -5.53 -6.04 40.77
C THR A 503 -6.29 -7.35 40.57
N TYR A 504 -6.40 -7.83 39.34
CA TYR A 504 -7.02 -9.12 39.03
C TYR A 504 -6.31 -10.28 39.67
N CYS A 505 -4.97 -10.34 39.60
CA CYS A 505 -4.17 -11.40 40.22
C CYS A 505 -4.32 -11.39 41.73
N LYS A 506 -4.31 -10.22 42.36
CA LYS A 506 -4.55 -10.09 43.82
C LYS A 506 -5.96 -10.56 44.23
N ALA A 507 -6.99 -10.19 43.46
CA ALA A 507 -8.38 -10.58 43.74
C ALA A 507 -8.60 -12.11 43.64
N ARG A 508 -7.80 -12.79 42.82
CA ARG A 508 -7.83 -14.24 42.59
C ARG A 508 -6.80 -15.02 43.38
N SER A 509 -6.05 -14.37 44.28
CA SER A 509 -4.94 -14.96 45.04
C SER A 509 -3.88 -15.65 44.17
N ILE A 510 -3.67 -15.14 42.97
CA ILE A 510 -2.64 -15.63 42.04
C ILE A 510 -1.29 -14.98 42.41
N ASN A 511 -0.29 -15.82 42.68
CA ASN A 511 1.03 -15.33 43.02
C ASN A 511 1.80 -14.82 41.79
N LEU A 512 1.93 -13.50 41.69
CA LEU A 512 2.63 -12.85 40.60
C LEU A 512 4.09 -13.30 40.43
N GLY A 513 4.78 -13.60 41.54
CA GLY A 513 6.17 -14.06 41.50
C GLY A 513 6.35 -15.42 40.81
N GLU A 514 5.32 -16.25 40.82
CA GLU A 514 5.33 -17.58 40.24
C GLU A 514 4.96 -17.56 38.76
N ILE A 515 3.99 -16.72 38.36
CA ILE A 515 3.49 -16.68 36.96
C ILE A 515 4.27 -15.70 36.05
N MET A 516 4.93 -14.68 36.60
CA MET A 516 5.64 -13.65 35.84
C MET A 516 7.05 -14.05 35.36
N LYS A 517 7.26 -15.34 35.07
CA LYS A 517 8.53 -15.84 34.54
C LYS A 517 8.63 -15.50 33.04
N PRO A 518 9.87 -15.21 32.52
CA PRO A 518 10.08 -14.85 31.11
C PRO A 518 9.54 -15.89 30.12
N GLU A 519 9.57 -17.19 30.51
CA GLU A 519 9.09 -18.30 29.67
C GLU A 519 7.57 -18.22 29.43
N TYR A 520 6.80 -17.90 30.49
CA TYR A 520 5.34 -17.78 30.41
C TYR A 520 4.94 -16.48 29.67
N GLN A 521 5.69 -15.41 29.89
CA GLN A 521 5.50 -14.16 29.11
C GLN A 521 5.74 -14.41 27.62
N ALA A 522 6.83 -15.09 27.25
CA ALA A 522 7.13 -15.43 25.86
C ALA A 522 6.04 -16.31 25.23
N ALA A 523 5.51 -17.29 25.97
CA ALA A 523 4.42 -18.14 25.50
C ALA A 523 3.12 -17.35 25.25
N VAL A 524 2.81 -16.39 26.14
CA VAL A 524 1.66 -15.48 25.98
C VAL A 524 1.88 -14.55 24.78
N MET A 525 3.04 -13.90 24.68
CA MET A 525 3.37 -13.01 23.55
C MET A 525 3.25 -13.75 22.22
N LYS A 526 3.81 -14.96 22.11
CA LYS A 526 3.71 -15.80 20.90
C LYS A 526 2.27 -16.15 20.55
N LYS A 527 1.43 -16.46 21.56
CA LYS A 527 0.03 -16.84 21.34
C LYS A 527 -0.83 -15.69 20.82
N TYR A 528 -0.59 -14.46 21.30
CA TYR A 528 -1.39 -13.29 20.96
C TYR A 528 -0.73 -12.39 19.91
N GLY A 529 0.48 -12.75 19.40
CA GLY A 529 1.16 -12.06 18.32
C GLY A 529 1.86 -10.75 18.72
N PHE A 530 2.22 -10.59 20.01
CA PHE A 530 2.94 -9.41 20.51
C PHE A 530 4.46 -9.62 20.48
N MET A 531 5.21 -8.55 20.24
CA MET A 531 6.67 -8.58 20.20
C MET A 531 7.32 -8.30 21.58
N ASP A 532 6.62 -7.59 22.45
CA ASP A 532 7.08 -7.20 23.79
C ASP A 532 5.95 -7.29 24.82
N TRP A 533 6.32 -7.43 26.10
CA TRP A 533 5.37 -7.55 27.21
C TRP A 533 4.61 -6.26 27.49
N ASP A 534 5.23 -5.10 27.24
CA ASP A 534 4.60 -3.81 27.42
C ASP A 534 3.44 -3.61 26.44
N SER A 535 3.54 -4.15 25.23
CA SER A 535 2.45 -4.17 24.27
C SER A 535 1.26 -5.04 24.73
N VAL A 536 1.51 -6.14 25.43
CA VAL A 536 0.44 -6.95 26.07
C VAL A 536 -0.25 -6.14 27.17
N LEU A 537 0.52 -5.46 28.03
CA LEU A 537 -0.03 -4.61 29.09
C LEU A 537 -0.82 -3.43 28.51
N ALA A 538 -0.29 -2.78 27.46
CA ALA A 538 -1.02 -1.72 26.76
C ALA A 538 -2.36 -2.22 26.20
N ALA A 539 -2.38 -3.44 25.61
CA ALA A 539 -3.60 -4.06 25.09
C ALA A 539 -4.63 -4.35 26.19
N ILE A 540 -4.18 -4.70 27.40
CA ILE A 540 -5.05 -4.83 28.59
C ILE A 540 -5.59 -3.44 28.95
N GLY A 541 -4.73 -2.42 29.06
CA GLY A 541 -5.10 -1.09 29.52
C GLY A 541 -6.13 -0.37 28.65
N HIS A 542 -6.10 -0.59 27.32
CA HIS A 542 -7.11 -0.04 26.42
C HIS A 542 -8.30 -0.99 26.15
N GLY A 543 -8.31 -2.19 26.77
CA GLY A 543 -9.46 -3.12 26.75
C GLY A 543 -9.51 -4.08 25.55
N ALA A 544 -8.47 -4.18 24.72
CA ALA A 544 -8.41 -5.16 23.62
C ALA A 544 -8.20 -6.59 24.12
N LEU A 545 -7.52 -6.75 25.28
CA LEU A 545 -7.35 -8.01 25.98
C LEU A 545 -7.92 -7.88 27.40
N LYS A 546 -8.54 -8.96 27.90
CA LYS A 546 -8.97 -9.00 29.30
C LYS A 546 -7.82 -9.53 30.14
N GLU A 547 -7.57 -8.87 31.28
CA GLU A 547 -6.57 -9.23 32.28
C GLU A 547 -6.67 -10.69 32.69
N GLY A 548 -7.90 -11.20 32.88
CA GLY A 548 -8.16 -12.58 33.28
C GLY A 548 -7.74 -13.62 32.22
N GLN A 549 -7.80 -13.29 30.94
CA GLN A 549 -7.35 -14.21 29.89
C GLN A 549 -5.84 -14.45 29.97
N ILE A 550 -5.10 -13.40 30.28
CA ILE A 550 -3.63 -13.45 30.38
C ILE A 550 -3.22 -14.13 31.66
N ALA A 551 -3.79 -13.72 32.83
CA ALA A 551 -3.48 -14.28 34.11
C ALA A 551 -3.78 -15.79 34.21
N ASN A 552 -4.98 -16.22 33.75
CA ASN A 552 -5.36 -17.63 33.74
C ASN A 552 -4.45 -18.45 32.79
N ARG A 553 -4.05 -17.88 31.65
CA ARG A 553 -3.13 -18.58 30.74
C ARG A 553 -1.74 -18.77 31.35
N MET A 554 -1.22 -17.76 32.03
CA MET A 554 0.06 -17.86 32.71
C MET A 554 -0.02 -18.86 33.89
N GLN A 555 -1.14 -18.87 34.61
CA GLN A 555 -1.38 -19.82 35.65
C GLN A 555 -1.48 -21.27 35.15
N GLU A 556 -2.19 -21.51 34.03
CA GLU A 556 -2.24 -22.82 33.35
C GLU A 556 -0.84 -23.34 32.99
N LEU A 557 0.04 -22.45 32.49
CA LEU A 557 1.41 -22.81 32.15
C LEU A 557 2.22 -23.15 33.41
N TYR A 558 2.07 -22.37 34.46
CA TYR A 558 2.72 -22.62 35.74
C TYR A 558 2.27 -23.95 36.38
N GLU A 559 0.95 -24.24 36.40
CA GLU A 559 0.39 -25.50 36.93
C GLU A 559 0.80 -26.72 36.10
N LYS A 560 1.00 -26.56 34.82
CA LYS A 560 1.52 -27.62 33.93
C LYS A 560 2.97 -27.99 34.25
N ASP A 561 3.79 -27.00 34.57
CA ASP A 561 5.21 -27.20 34.92
C ASP A 561 5.40 -27.61 36.38
N HIS A 562 4.39 -27.33 37.24
CA HIS A 562 4.39 -27.66 38.68
C HIS A 562 3.10 -28.40 39.05
N PRO A 563 2.91 -29.67 38.60
CA PRO A 563 1.70 -30.43 38.92
C PRO A 563 1.59 -30.61 40.44
N LYS A 564 0.53 -30.03 41.04
CA LYS A 564 0.16 -30.32 42.41
C LYS A 564 -0.26 -31.78 42.51
N VAL A 565 0.48 -32.58 43.25
CA VAL A 565 0.06 -33.90 43.66
C VAL A 565 -0.98 -33.73 44.78
N MET A 566 -2.26 -33.68 44.39
CA MET A 566 -3.35 -33.67 45.38
C MET A 566 -3.49 -35.05 45.99
N THR A 567 -3.56 -35.11 47.32
CA THR A 567 -3.86 -36.36 48.04
C THR A 567 -5.33 -36.72 47.86
N ASN A 568 -5.65 -38.03 47.86
CA ASN A 568 -7.02 -38.55 47.66
C ASN A 568 -8.05 -37.95 48.63
N GLU A 569 -7.64 -37.45 49.78
CA GLU A 569 -8.50 -36.81 50.78
C GLU A 569 -8.91 -35.39 50.37
N GLU A 570 -8.02 -34.62 49.70
CA GLU A 570 -8.32 -33.26 49.19
C GLU A 570 -9.25 -33.32 47.99
N VAL A 571 -9.17 -34.37 47.17
CA VAL A 571 -10.09 -34.61 46.04
C VAL A 571 -11.50 -34.89 46.52
N LEU A 572 -11.64 -35.70 47.59
CA LEU A 572 -12.95 -36.02 48.20
C LEU A 572 -13.57 -34.80 48.90
N ALA A 573 -12.78 -33.94 49.51
CA ALA A 573 -13.26 -32.71 50.16
C ALA A 573 -13.77 -31.70 49.13
N SER A 574 -13.08 -31.52 47.97
CA SER A 574 -13.51 -30.62 46.89
C SER A 574 -14.79 -31.08 46.19
N ILE A 575 -15.02 -32.41 46.10
CA ILE A 575 -16.27 -32.98 45.56
C ILE A 575 -17.43 -32.78 46.54
N ALA A 576 -17.17 -32.85 47.87
CA ALA A 576 -18.20 -32.63 48.90
C ALA A 576 -18.65 -31.15 48.98
N GLU A 577 -17.74 -30.18 48.84
CA GLU A 577 -18.06 -28.75 48.81
C GLU A 577 -18.85 -28.33 47.55
N ASN A 578 -18.53 -28.89 46.38
CA ASN A 578 -19.26 -28.62 45.14
C ASN A 578 -20.68 -29.21 45.19
N ASN A 579 -20.92 -30.35 45.85
CA ASN A 579 -22.26 -30.96 45.98
C ASN A 579 -23.15 -30.23 46.97
N ALA A 580 -22.60 -29.55 48.00
CA ALA A 580 -23.38 -28.78 48.97
C ALA A 580 -23.91 -27.45 48.40
N ASN A 581 -23.24 -26.87 47.42
CA ASN A 581 -23.67 -25.62 46.77
C ASN A 581 -24.71 -25.83 45.64
N GLN A 582 -24.90 -27.08 45.14
CA GLN A 582 -25.85 -27.39 44.04
C GLN A 582 -27.29 -27.69 44.55
N ALA A 583 -27.54 -27.81 45.84
CA ALA A 583 -28.84 -28.20 46.39
C ALA A 583 -29.87 -27.05 46.56
N LYS A 584 -29.56 -25.83 46.14
CA LYS A 584 -30.39 -24.63 46.36
C LYS A 584 -30.83 -23.82 45.16
N GLN A 585 -30.87 -24.37 43.94
CA GLN A 585 -31.47 -23.64 42.83
C GLN A 585 -32.49 -24.47 42.05
N MET A 586 -33.68 -23.93 41.97
CA MET A 586 -34.87 -24.43 41.23
C MET A 586 -34.61 -24.45 39.71
N ARG A 587 -35.21 -25.45 39.04
CA ARG A 587 -35.15 -25.71 37.60
C ARG A 587 -35.61 -24.52 36.75
N PRO A 588 -34.83 -24.05 35.76
CA PRO A 588 -35.35 -23.38 34.60
C PRO A 588 -35.34 -24.30 33.37
N HIS A 589 -36.40 -24.23 32.57
CA HIS A 589 -36.50 -24.84 31.26
C HIS A 589 -35.42 -24.27 30.29
N SER A 590 -34.78 -25.16 29.53
CA SER A 590 -33.82 -24.75 28.51
C SER A 590 -34.53 -24.03 27.39
N LYS A 591 -34.05 -22.85 27.00
CA LYS A 591 -34.60 -22.05 25.87
C LYS A 591 -34.35 -22.65 24.50
N ASN A 592 -33.56 -23.71 24.31
CA ASN A 592 -33.07 -24.20 23.05
C ASN A 592 -33.41 -25.67 22.73
N GLY A 593 -34.34 -26.31 23.45
CA GLY A 593 -34.80 -27.66 23.12
C GLY A 593 -33.76 -28.78 23.23
N ILE A 594 -32.68 -28.59 23.95
CA ILE A 594 -31.61 -29.58 24.14
C ILE A 594 -31.31 -29.79 25.62
N VAL A 595 -31.25 -31.07 26.01
CA VAL A 595 -30.80 -31.50 27.34
C VAL A 595 -29.38 -32.04 27.24
N VAL A 596 -28.48 -31.46 28.02
CA VAL A 596 -27.10 -31.94 28.14
C VAL A 596 -26.96 -32.68 29.49
N LYS A 597 -26.63 -33.98 29.47
CA LYS A 597 -26.52 -34.79 30.65
C LYS A 597 -25.43 -34.31 31.58
N GLY A 598 -25.80 -33.95 32.83
CA GLY A 598 -24.86 -33.58 33.87
C GLY A 598 -24.53 -32.10 34.01
N ILE A 599 -25.05 -31.22 33.16
CA ILE A 599 -24.78 -29.77 33.20
C ILE A 599 -26.11 -29.01 33.01
N HIS A 600 -26.47 -28.20 34.00
CA HIS A 600 -27.64 -27.32 33.96
C HIS A 600 -27.17 -25.89 33.72
N ASP A 601 -27.94 -25.13 32.91
CA ASP A 601 -27.74 -23.67 32.69
C ASP A 601 -26.51 -23.25 31.88
N VAL A 602 -26.16 -24.01 30.85
CA VAL A 602 -25.05 -23.65 29.95
C VAL A 602 -25.54 -23.14 28.60
N ALA A 603 -24.90 -22.08 28.09
CA ALA A 603 -25.20 -21.57 26.75
C ALA A 603 -24.85 -22.63 25.68
N VAL A 604 -25.90 -23.14 25.01
CA VAL A 604 -25.79 -24.14 23.95
C VAL A 604 -25.81 -23.41 22.61
N ARG A 605 -24.97 -23.82 21.67
CA ARG A 605 -24.91 -23.31 20.29
C ARG A 605 -24.86 -24.45 19.29
N PHE A 606 -25.62 -24.33 18.20
CA PHE A 606 -25.53 -25.27 17.09
C PHE A 606 -24.28 -25.02 16.27
N SER A 607 -23.59 -26.10 15.94
CA SER A 607 -22.38 -26.03 15.13
C SER A 607 -22.74 -25.79 13.66
N LYS A 608 -22.04 -24.83 13.03
CA LYS A 608 -22.21 -24.51 11.60
C LYS A 608 -21.64 -25.57 10.66
N CYS A 609 -20.69 -26.39 11.11
CA CYS A 609 -20.02 -27.39 10.25
C CYS A 609 -20.95 -28.57 9.89
N CYS A 610 -21.90 -28.95 10.73
CA CYS A 610 -22.80 -30.08 10.49
C CYS A 610 -24.29 -29.73 10.63
N SER A 611 -24.62 -28.52 11.08
CA SER A 611 -25.97 -27.98 11.16
C SER A 611 -27.00 -29.00 11.69
N PRO A 612 -26.93 -29.39 13.00
CA PRO A 612 -27.80 -30.40 13.60
C PRO A 612 -29.24 -29.89 13.66
N VAL A 613 -30.19 -30.79 13.37
CA VAL A 613 -31.63 -30.50 13.42
C VAL A 613 -32.35 -31.55 14.29
N PRO A 614 -33.55 -31.25 14.85
CA PRO A 614 -34.28 -32.17 15.68
C PRO A 614 -34.50 -33.54 14.97
N GLY A 615 -34.16 -34.63 15.70
CA GLY A 615 -34.15 -35.99 15.18
C GLY A 615 -32.79 -36.51 14.71
N ASP A 616 -31.74 -35.64 14.69
CA ASP A 616 -30.34 -36.11 14.52
C ASP A 616 -29.79 -36.66 15.83
N GLU A 617 -28.89 -37.64 15.75
CA GLU A 617 -28.06 -38.00 16.90
C GLU A 617 -27.01 -36.92 17.13
N ILE A 618 -26.97 -36.34 18.35
CA ILE A 618 -26.16 -35.19 18.67
C ILE A 618 -25.19 -35.46 19.82
N VAL A 619 -24.09 -34.71 19.84
CA VAL A 619 -23.10 -34.72 20.89
C VAL A 619 -22.69 -33.27 21.22
N GLY A 620 -22.53 -32.96 22.49
CA GLY A 620 -22.03 -31.68 22.92
C GLY A 620 -20.52 -31.66 22.99
N PHE A 621 -19.88 -30.62 22.49
CA PHE A 621 -18.46 -30.36 22.63
C PHE A 621 -18.26 -29.14 23.53
N VAL A 622 -17.64 -29.33 24.69
CA VAL A 622 -17.39 -28.23 25.64
C VAL A 622 -16.32 -27.31 25.13
N THR A 623 -16.69 -26.10 24.76
CA THR A 623 -15.79 -25.08 24.24
C THR A 623 -15.19 -24.25 25.35
N ARG A 624 -13.92 -23.82 25.22
CA ARG A 624 -13.25 -22.96 26.21
C ARG A 624 -13.83 -21.55 26.16
N GLY A 625 -14.74 -21.23 27.11
CA GLY A 625 -15.29 -19.89 27.31
C GLY A 625 -16.49 -19.49 26.44
N ARG A 626 -17.07 -20.39 25.59
CA ARG A 626 -18.21 -20.11 24.73
C ARG A 626 -19.42 -21.02 24.91
N GLY A 627 -19.45 -21.82 25.99
CA GLY A 627 -20.52 -22.80 26.25
C GLY A 627 -20.31 -24.11 25.48
N ILE A 628 -21.39 -24.85 25.24
CA ILE A 628 -21.38 -26.13 24.56
C ILE A 628 -21.78 -25.96 23.10
N SER A 629 -20.94 -26.47 22.19
CA SER A 629 -21.28 -26.55 20.76
C SER A 629 -21.87 -27.92 20.46
N ILE A 630 -23.08 -27.93 19.92
CA ILE A 630 -23.79 -29.16 19.56
C ILE A 630 -23.42 -29.55 18.12
N HIS A 631 -22.93 -30.75 17.98
CA HIS A 631 -22.59 -31.37 16.70
C HIS A 631 -23.42 -32.63 16.49
N ARG A 632 -23.55 -33.04 15.23
CA ARG A 632 -24.01 -34.40 14.90
C ARG A 632 -22.91 -35.42 15.24
N THR A 633 -23.29 -36.64 15.59
CA THR A 633 -22.35 -37.72 15.90
C THR A 633 -21.50 -38.15 14.69
N ASP A 634 -22.02 -37.95 13.46
CA ASP A 634 -21.34 -38.25 12.19
C ASP A 634 -20.50 -37.07 11.64
N CYS A 635 -20.36 -35.98 12.38
CA CYS A 635 -19.57 -34.81 11.95
C CYS A 635 -18.08 -35.16 11.86
N ILE A 636 -17.45 -34.85 10.72
CA ILE A 636 -16.01 -35.09 10.48
C ILE A 636 -15.14 -34.43 11.55
N ASN A 637 -15.51 -33.25 12.02
CA ASN A 637 -14.77 -32.55 13.06
C ASN A 637 -14.87 -33.23 14.44
N VAL A 638 -15.92 -34.00 14.69
CA VAL A 638 -16.08 -34.82 15.91
C VAL A 638 -15.32 -36.15 15.77
N LEU A 639 -15.44 -36.79 14.61
CA LEU A 639 -14.81 -38.07 14.33
C LEU A 639 -13.28 -37.98 14.34
N ASN A 640 -12.71 -36.87 13.84
CA ASN A 640 -11.27 -36.62 13.77
C ASN A 640 -10.68 -35.94 15.01
N LEU A 641 -11.43 -35.82 16.12
CA LEU A 641 -10.91 -35.24 17.36
C LEU A 641 -9.75 -36.07 17.90
N PRO A 642 -8.63 -35.44 18.28
CA PRO A 642 -7.54 -36.08 19.01
C PRO A 642 -8.05 -36.70 20.30
N GLU A 643 -7.45 -37.82 20.75
CA GLU A 643 -7.86 -38.57 21.93
C GLU A 643 -7.95 -37.70 23.20
N ILE A 644 -7.06 -36.72 23.34
CA ILE A 644 -7.03 -35.76 24.45
C ILE A 644 -8.26 -34.82 24.45
N GLU A 645 -8.80 -34.51 23.26
CA GLU A 645 -9.97 -33.61 23.13
C GLU A 645 -11.30 -34.37 23.19
N ARG A 646 -11.32 -35.69 22.97
CA ARG A 646 -12.50 -36.53 23.14
C ARG A 646 -13.05 -36.52 24.56
N ALA A 647 -12.22 -36.28 25.55
CA ALA A 647 -12.66 -36.09 26.95
C ALA A 647 -13.55 -34.85 27.18
N ARG A 648 -13.66 -33.97 26.15
CA ARG A 648 -14.53 -32.80 26.18
C ARG A 648 -15.88 -33.02 25.52
N LEU A 649 -16.11 -34.20 24.96
CA LEU A 649 -17.42 -34.61 24.45
C LEU A 649 -18.33 -34.95 25.63
N ILE A 650 -19.58 -34.48 25.52
CA ILE A 650 -20.63 -34.70 26.54
C ILE A 650 -21.88 -35.19 25.83
N GLU A 651 -22.62 -36.10 26.43
CA GLU A 651 -23.90 -36.58 25.90
C GLU A 651 -24.94 -35.44 25.86
N ALA A 652 -25.52 -35.28 24.69
CA ALA A 652 -26.60 -34.31 24.45
C ALA A 652 -27.74 -35.01 23.75
N GLU A 653 -28.96 -34.69 24.12
CA GLU A 653 -30.18 -35.24 23.56
C GLU A 653 -31.18 -34.11 23.29
N TRP A 654 -32.03 -34.28 22.28
CA TRP A 654 -33.14 -33.39 22.05
C TRP A 654 -34.19 -33.57 23.12
N GLU A 655 -34.75 -32.49 23.62
CA GLU A 655 -35.83 -32.55 24.60
C GLU A 655 -37.09 -33.16 23.94
N PRO A 656 -37.76 -34.21 24.51
CA PRO A 656 -38.99 -34.74 23.95
C PRO A 656 -40.05 -33.66 23.99
N SER A 657 -40.52 -33.20 22.83
CA SER A 657 -41.58 -32.21 22.70
C SER A 657 -42.94 -32.87 22.95
N ASP A 658 -43.43 -32.82 24.20
CA ASP A 658 -44.78 -33.23 24.57
C ASP A 658 -45.83 -32.09 24.44
N THR A 659 -45.40 -30.93 23.99
CA THR A 659 -46.27 -29.80 23.67
C THR A 659 -45.83 -29.17 22.39
N GLY A 660 -46.64 -29.25 21.32
CA GLY A 660 -46.50 -28.51 20.10
C GLY A 660 -46.32 -27.00 20.37
N ALA A 661 -45.11 -26.59 20.61
CA ALA A 661 -44.71 -25.18 20.64
C ALA A 661 -44.31 -24.79 19.22
N ASP A 662 -45.08 -23.90 18.65
CA ASP A 662 -44.94 -23.29 17.34
C ASP A 662 -43.53 -22.94 16.99
N GLY A 663 -42.98 -23.56 15.92
CA GLY A 663 -42.29 -22.79 14.90
C GLY A 663 -40.82 -22.51 15.09
N GLU A 664 -40.05 -23.19 15.94
CA GLU A 664 -38.57 -23.06 15.87
C GLU A 664 -38.04 -23.75 14.61
N LYS A 665 -37.43 -22.96 13.74
CA LYS A 665 -36.79 -23.41 12.51
C LYS A 665 -35.28 -23.56 12.71
N TYR A 666 -34.71 -24.62 12.12
CA TYR A 666 -33.31 -24.97 12.22
C TYR A 666 -32.66 -24.93 10.83
N MET A 667 -31.43 -24.41 10.78
CA MET A 667 -30.71 -24.29 9.52
C MET A 667 -30.19 -25.67 9.08
N ALA A 668 -30.53 -26.11 7.87
CA ALA A 668 -29.94 -27.30 7.23
C ALA A 668 -29.21 -26.88 5.95
N GLU A 669 -28.10 -27.58 5.67
CA GLU A 669 -27.30 -27.37 4.47
C GLU A 669 -27.09 -28.71 3.74
N ILE A 670 -27.37 -28.71 2.42
CA ILE A 670 -27.19 -29.87 1.54
C ILE A 670 -26.36 -29.51 0.32
N ASN A 671 -25.59 -30.47 -0.16
CA ASN A 671 -24.89 -30.43 -1.44
C ASN A 671 -25.59 -31.33 -2.46
N ILE A 672 -26.08 -30.76 -3.54
CA ILE A 672 -26.74 -31.44 -4.63
C ILE A 672 -25.74 -31.60 -5.76
N PHE A 673 -25.44 -32.82 -6.16
CA PHE A 673 -24.60 -33.16 -7.32
C PHE A 673 -25.52 -33.49 -8.49
N ALA A 674 -25.37 -32.78 -9.61
CA ALA A 674 -26.23 -32.95 -10.77
C ALA A 674 -25.47 -32.74 -12.08
N HIS A 675 -25.93 -33.38 -13.17
CA HIS A 675 -25.48 -33.02 -14.51
C HIS A 675 -25.94 -31.60 -14.85
N ASN A 676 -25.00 -30.73 -15.23
CA ASN A 676 -25.32 -29.34 -15.55
C ASN A 676 -26.16 -29.25 -16.84
N ARG A 677 -27.35 -28.66 -16.76
CA ARG A 677 -28.24 -28.37 -17.88
C ARG A 677 -28.96 -27.05 -17.69
N SER A 678 -29.43 -26.50 -18.80
CA SER A 678 -30.34 -25.32 -18.74
C SER A 678 -31.61 -25.66 -17.95
N GLY A 679 -31.98 -24.78 -17.01
CA GLY A 679 -33.16 -24.96 -16.16
C GLY A 679 -32.94 -25.74 -14.85
N LEU A 680 -31.79 -26.35 -14.61
CA LEU A 680 -31.50 -27.12 -13.38
C LEU A 680 -31.78 -26.32 -12.10
N LEU A 681 -31.29 -25.09 -12.02
CA LEU A 681 -31.54 -24.19 -10.88
C LEU A 681 -33.03 -23.85 -10.70
N ALA A 682 -33.71 -23.65 -11.80
CA ALA A 682 -35.14 -23.38 -11.77
C ALA A 682 -35.95 -24.56 -11.22
N ASP A 683 -35.61 -25.77 -11.63
CA ASP A 683 -36.31 -26.99 -11.17
C ASP A 683 -36.04 -27.24 -9.67
N ILE A 684 -34.81 -27.05 -9.19
CA ILE A 684 -34.45 -27.19 -7.76
C ILE A 684 -35.17 -26.09 -6.95
N SER A 685 -35.10 -24.82 -7.39
CA SER A 685 -35.77 -23.71 -6.71
C SER A 685 -37.27 -23.88 -6.66
N LYS A 686 -37.90 -24.34 -7.75
CA LYS A 686 -39.32 -24.63 -7.83
C LYS A 686 -39.74 -25.71 -6.83
N THR A 687 -38.97 -26.79 -6.74
CA THR A 687 -39.25 -27.91 -5.82
C THR A 687 -39.22 -27.47 -4.35
N LEU A 688 -38.31 -26.55 -4.00
CA LEU A 688 -38.19 -25.97 -2.65
C LEU A 688 -39.35 -24.97 -2.38
N THR A 689 -39.68 -24.11 -3.36
CA THR A 689 -40.71 -23.09 -3.25
C THR A 689 -42.11 -23.72 -3.13
N GLU A 690 -42.38 -24.84 -3.83
CA GLU A 690 -43.66 -25.58 -3.74
C GLU A 690 -43.99 -26.10 -2.33
N ARG A 691 -42.97 -26.11 -1.45
CA ARG A 691 -43.12 -26.48 -0.04
C ARG A 691 -42.98 -25.31 0.94
N ASN A 692 -43.03 -24.09 0.45
CA ASN A 692 -42.80 -22.88 1.27
C ASN A 692 -41.49 -22.88 2.07
N ILE A 693 -40.43 -23.46 1.50
CA ILE A 693 -39.13 -23.50 2.09
C ILE A 693 -38.36 -22.25 1.68
N ASP A 694 -37.93 -21.48 2.67
CA ASP A 694 -37.16 -20.26 2.45
C ASP A 694 -35.67 -20.58 2.30
N ILE A 695 -35.12 -20.29 1.10
CA ILE A 695 -33.75 -20.55 0.75
C ILE A 695 -32.90 -19.38 1.25
N GLN A 696 -32.02 -19.62 2.21
CA GLN A 696 -31.14 -18.59 2.77
C GLN A 696 -29.88 -18.36 1.88
N THR A 697 -29.26 -19.42 1.39
CA THR A 697 -28.14 -19.32 0.44
C THR A 697 -28.20 -20.42 -0.61
N MET A 698 -27.74 -20.12 -1.82
CA MET A 698 -27.56 -21.09 -2.89
C MET A 698 -26.31 -20.73 -3.69
N ASN A 699 -25.32 -21.63 -3.66
CA ASN A 699 -24.05 -21.49 -4.41
C ASN A 699 -23.93 -22.64 -5.41
N THR A 700 -23.57 -22.30 -6.65
CA THR A 700 -23.41 -23.30 -7.71
C THR A 700 -22.02 -23.25 -8.29
N ARG A 701 -21.39 -24.43 -8.44
CA ARG A 701 -20.11 -24.58 -9.13
C ARG A 701 -20.20 -25.75 -10.11
N THR A 702 -19.74 -25.56 -11.33
CA THR A 702 -19.69 -26.62 -12.34
C THR A 702 -18.22 -26.99 -12.61
N ASN A 703 -17.90 -28.28 -12.57
CA ASN A 703 -16.56 -28.77 -12.88
C ASN A 703 -16.35 -28.93 -14.39
N LYS A 704 -15.12 -29.23 -14.80
CA LYS A 704 -14.76 -29.43 -16.22
C LYS A 704 -15.44 -30.68 -16.87
N GLN A 705 -16.03 -31.54 -16.08
CA GLN A 705 -16.74 -32.75 -16.51
C GLN A 705 -18.25 -32.52 -16.66
N GLY A 706 -18.72 -31.27 -16.48
CA GLY A 706 -20.13 -30.94 -16.61
C GLY A 706 -21.00 -31.30 -15.40
N ILE A 707 -20.39 -31.68 -14.27
CA ILE A 707 -21.13 -31.92 -13.01
C ILE A 707 -21.23 -30.60 -12.23
N ALA A 708 -22.44 -30.20 -11.92
CA ALA A 708 -22.74 -29.07 -11.07
C ALA A 708 -22.88 -29.52 -9.61
N THR A 709 -22.23 -28.82 -8.70
CA THR A 709 -22.40 -28.94 -7.26
C THR A 709 -23.15 -27.71 -6.77
N LEU A 710 -24.33 -27.91 -6.18
CA LEU A 710 -25.17 -26.85 -5.64
C LEU A 710 -25.22 -26.99 -4.12
N SER A 711 -24.58 -26.09 -3.41
CA SER A 711 -24.66 -25.98 -1.94
C SER A 711 -25.83 -25.07 -1.58
N THR A 712 -26.84 -25.62 -0.92
CA THR A 712 -28.08 -24.87 -0.59
C THR A 712 -28.33 -24.97 0.91
N SER A 713 -28.56 -23.81 1.57
CA SER A 713 -28.99 -23.73 2.96
C SER A 713 -30.42 -23.19 3.06
N PHE A 714 -31.21 -23.79 3.94
CA PHE A 714 -32.61 -23.45 4.17
C PHE A 714 -33.04 -23.83 5.59
N GLU A 715 -34.18 -23.32 6.04
CA GLU A 715 -34.72 -23.55 7.35
C GLU A 715 -35.78 -24.66 7.33
N ILE A 716 -35.66 -25.58 8.30
CA ILE A 716 -36.60 -26.73 8.47
C ILE A 716 -36.87 -26.97 9.96
N SER A 717 -37.94 -27.73 10.24
CA SER A 717 -38.39 -28.03 11.59
C SER A 717 -37.83 -29.38 12.14
N SER A 718 -37.56 -30.34 11.25
CA SER A 718 -37.15 -31.70 11.67
C SER A 718 -36.34 -32.46 10.60
N ARG A 719 -35.73 -33.56 11.02
CA ARG A 719 -35.02 -34.49 10.11
C ARG A 719 -35.96 -35.18 9.14
N GLU A 720 -37.23 -35.46 9.53
CA GLU A 720 -38.24 -36.04 8.66
C GLU A 720 -38.56 -35.12 7.50
N GLU A 721 -38.71 -33.81 7.77
CA GLU A 721 -38.94 -32.79 6.75
C GLU A 721 -37.77 -32.73 5.77
N LEU A 722 -36.51 -32.74 6.29
CA LEU A 722 -35.31 -32.80 5.44
C LEU A 722 -35.29 -34.02 4.52
N ASN A 723 -35.60 -35.20 5.06
CA ASN A 723 -35.64 -36.43 4.27
C ASN A 723 -36.70 -36.39 3.15
N GLN A 724 -37.84 -35.80 3.41
CA GLN A 724 -38.90 -35.61 2.38
C GLN A 724 -38.46 -34.62 1.29
N ILE A 725 -37.69 -33.58 1.62
CA ILE A 725 -37.11 -32.62 0.67
C ILE A 725 -36.10 -33.34 -0.20
N VAL A 726 -35.13 -34.02 0.42
CA VAL A 726 -34.08 -34.79 -0.28
C VAL A 726 -34.67 -35.83 -1.23
N ALA A 727 -35.73 -36.58 -0.80
CA ALA A 727 -36.40 -37.55 -1.64
C ALA A 727 -37.03 -36.92 -2.90
N LYS A 728 -37.63 -35.73 -2.80
CA LYS A 728 -38.17 -35.02 -3.96
C LYS A 728 -37.10 -34.44 -4.87
N LEU A 729 -36.05 -33.87 -4.30
CA LEU A 729 -34.93 -33.34 -5.10
C LEU A 729 -34.19 -34.45 -5.87
N ARG A 730 -34.11 -35.69 -5.33
CA ARG A 730 -33.56 -36.85 -6.02
C ARG A 730 -34.37 -37.28 -7.25
N ASN A 731 -35.64 -36.93 -7.32
CA ASN A 731 -36.53 -37.23 -8.48
C ASN A 731 -36.30 -36.27 -9.66
N ILE A 732 -35.51 -35.24 -9.53
CA ILE A 732 -35.13 -34.34 -10.63
C ILE A 732 -34.18 -35.08 -11.57
N GLU A 733 -34.51 -35.21 -12.86
CA GLU A 733 -33.86 -36.04 -13.86
C GLU A 733 -32.32 -35.90 -13.98
N SER A 734 -31.77 -34.76 -13.60
CA SER A 734 -30.33 -34.48 -13.67
C SER A 734 -29.59 -34.63 -12.35
N VAL A 735 -30.26 -34.87 -11.25
CA VAL A 735 -29.64 -35.04 -9.93
C VAL A 735 -29.01 -36.40 -9.83
N ILE A 736 -27.72 -36.42 -9.49
CA ILE A 736 -26.89 -37.65 -9.33
C ILE A 736 -26.98 -38.14 -7.90
N ASP A 737 -26.69 -37.21 -6.95
CA ASP A 737 -26.73 -37.52 -5.52
C ASP A 737 -26.95 -36.23 -4.70
N ILE A 738 -27.39 -36.42 -3.47
CA ILE A 738 -27.59 -35.34 -2.50
C ILE A 738 -26.96 -35.77 -1.19
N GLU A 739 -26.01 -34.99 -0.74
CA GLU A 739 -25.30 -35.18 0.52
C GLU A 739 -25.60 -34.05 1.49
N ARG A 740 -25.71 -34.38 2.77
CA ARG A 740 -25.79 -33.39 3.82
C ARG A 740 -24.37 -32.97 4.23
N THR A 741 -24.18 -31.70 4.49
CA THR A 741 -22.86 -31.19 4.90
C THR A 741 -22.42 -31.82 6.23
N THR A 742 -21.26 -32.46 6.26
CA THR A 742 -20.73 -33.20 7.43
C THR A 742 -19.54 -32.49 8.10
N GLY A 743 -19.15 -31.30 7.67
CA GLY A 743 -18.07 -30.50 8.23
C GLY A 743 -16.96 -30.17 7.28
#